data_7d88734f684a9a6ef9f773b91f8aa87f
#
_entry.id   7d88734f684a9a6ef9f773b91f8aa87f
#
_cell.length_a   1.000
_cell.length_b   1.000
_cell.length_c   1.000
_cell.angle_alpha   90.00
_cell.angle_beta   90.00
_cell.angle_gamma   90.00
#
_symmetry.space_group_name_H-M   'P 1'
#
loop_
_entity.id
_entity.type
_entity.pdbx_description
1 polymer ?
#
loop_
_entity_poly.entity_id
_entity_poly.type
_entity_poly.pdbx_seq_one_letter_code
_entity_poly.pdbx_strand_id
1 'polypeptide(L)'
;MDAREYHEECQDEVRRLEPTRREFLTALAGSTLLAGIAREDSFAQGPVDAVNIARVAIPTSSILSSEHKISSLNDGITPSDSFDRSHGLYALYMKRGGSEQPWVQLEWSQAVSINRIEVYWAIDHPRPGAIPGSSWPSLHLPQSYRVLYWNGADFVPVTRPQGLEAAADVFNATTFEPVKTSKMRLEVVPQKGQPAGILEWKVYNFGAAPPLPPVIDAGVDRSVVLHAQTYLAGKVTWLNDSSKNSARWLKASGPGTVNFDDATQPVTKAGFSAPGDYVLTLAASGSNDRSHTIAVHVVEEPPKDRLDVVYTRKYSIDSQFWNARAKSLIVNWIPHCIAMCERTDIPPMRGDGGIDNFIEAGKANRGEPHGKHKGYVFSNAWVHQTVESMCIALMVEAQGDPEIVEAQRHMQETLERWIPIILAAQMPDGYLQTAYILADRKTWPERWSPDHRGNHEGYVAGYFIESAINHYTLTGGKDLRLYEGAKKLADCWVANIGPGKKPWFDGHQEMEQALVRFGRFVNDQEGNHRGDAYIALAKFLLDSRRGGSEYDQSHLPPGQQYEAVGHAVRATYFYSGMADIAAETHDPDYQSAVISLWDNMVNKKYYLTGGIGSGETSEGFGPNYSLPNDAYCETCSSCGLVFFQYKLNLAYHDAKYADLYEQTMYNALLGGVALDGKSYCYTNPLVNTERAQWHVCPCCVANLSRTLLMIPTWSYVKSKSSLFVNMFVGSRIDVGEIAGTGVEVIQKTDYPWKGSVAITVNPERAQTFSVFVRIPNRTTSKLYRDDPTVSGLKRFTVNGESVTPDIRKGYAVVTREWKAGDRIALELPMEAQRVTADPRINADTATVALKYGPLLYNVETEDHQDIARKAGDAPLQVEWKPELLGGVMVIKGQWGDGSELLAIPNYARMNRVGPPEPYPSDEEESPSRSSGP
;
A
#
# COMPACT_ATOMS: atom_id res chain seq x y z
N MET A 1 40.68 -17.62 -11.74
CA MET A 1 40.67 -16.42 -12.56
C MET A 1 40.40 -15.25 -11.65
N ASP A 2 41.32 -14.28 -11.65
CA ASP A 2 41.36 -13.15 -10.72
C ASP A 2 40.37 -12.07 -11.17
N ALA A 3 39.77 -11.36 -10.23
CA ALA A 3 38.79 -10.32 -10.48
C ALA A 3 39.28 -9.14 -11.34
N ARG A 4 40.57 -9.11 -11.67
CA ARG A 4 41.18 -8.14 -12.59
C ARG A 4 41.06 -8.53 -14.07
N GLU A 5 41.07 -9.82 -14.38
CA GLU A 5 40.90 -10.31 -15.77
C GLU A 5 39.48 -10.12 -16.29
N TYR A 6 38.47 -10.19 -15.42
CA TYR A 6 37.07 -9.97 -15.77
C TYR A 6 36.76 -8.49 -16.07
N HIS A 7 37.55 -7.56 -15.52
CA HIS A 7 37.33 -6.13 -15.72
C HIS A 7 37.97 -5.61 -17.02
N GLU A 8 38.98 -6.26 -17.55
CA GLU A 8 39.59 -5.89 -18.83
C GLU A 8 38.83 -6.45 -20.03
N GLU A 9 38.25 -7.65 -19.95
CA GLU A 9 37.42 -8.19 -21.04
C GLU A 9 36.09 -7.41 -21.23
N CYS A 10 35.46 -6.91 -20.18
CA CYS A 10 34.26 -6.07 -20.29
C CYS A 10 34.54 -4.67 -20.86
N GLN A 11 35.75 -4.15 -20.70
CA GLN A 11 36.10 -2.84 -21.28
C GLN A 11 36.44 -2.90 -22.77
N ASP A 12 36.87 -4.05 -23.28
CA ASP A 12 37.16 -4.22 -24.70
C ASP A 12 35.93 -4.53 -25.56
N GLU A 13 34.85 -5.09 -25.03
CA GLU A 13 33.56 -5.25 -25.73
C GLU A 13 32.81 -3.93 -25.89
N VAL A 14 32.87 -3.04 -24.93
CA VAL A 14 32.22 -1.71 -24.99
C VAL A 14 32.96 -0.79 -26.02
N ARG A 15 34.24 -1.00 -26.26
CA ARG A 15 35.02 -0.23 -27.26
C ARG A 15 34.78 -0.63 -28.72
N ARG A 16 34.11 -1.75 -29.00
CA ARG A 16 33.81 -2.22 -30.36
C ARG A 16 32.49 -1.74 -30.94
N LEU A 17 31.68 -0.97 -30.19
CA LEU A 17 30.35 -0.51 -30.62
C LEU A 17 30.18 1.00 -30.74
N GLU A 18 31.27 1.78 -30.72
CA GLU A 18 31.19 3.21 -31.03
C GLU A 18 31.62 3.46 -32.49
N PRO A 19 30.74 3.96 -33.38
CA PRO A 19 31.16 4.48 -34.66
C PRO A 19 31.90 5.80 -34.50
N THR A 20 33.09 5.87 -35.02
CA THR A 20 33.97 7.03 -34.93
C THR A 20 33.37 8.26 -35.60
N ARG A 21 33.49 9.41 -34.95
CA ARG A 21 33.05 10.77 -35.33
C ARG A 21 33.52 11.25 -36.72
N ARG A 22 34.19 10.41 -37.53
CA ARG A 22 34.72 10.75 -38.85
C ARG A 22 33.85 10.36 -40.02
N GLU A 23 32.84 9.50 -39.84
CA GLU A 23 31.96 9.07 -40.96
C GLU A 23 30.72 9.93 -41.14
N PHE A 24 30.44 10.84 -40.19
CA PHE A 24 29.23 11.71 -40.24
C PHE A 24 29.44 13.03 -40.99
N LEU A 25 30.66 13.34 -41.46
CA LEU A 25 31.00 14.61 -42.13
C LEU A 25 31.15 14.53 -43.64
N THR A 26 30.90 13.39 -44.27
CA THR A 26 31.10 13.22 -45.72
C THR A 26 29.78 13.10 -46.54
N ALA A 27 28.62 13.23 -45.92
CA ALA A 27 27.32 13.11 -46.64
C ALA A 27 26.58 14.45 -46.85
N LEU A 28 27.20 15.59 -46.64
CA LEU A 28 26.60 16.92 -46.80
C LEU A 28 27.37 17.84 -47.75
N ALA A 29 27.66 17.32 -48.95
CA ALA A 29 28.11 18.18 -50.07
C ALA A 29 27.50 17.67 -51.38
N GLY A 30 26.43 18.21 -51.83
CA GLY A 30 25.91 17.94 -53.18
C GLY A 30 24.43 18.09 -53.32
N SER A 31 23.90 19.32 -53.47
CA SER A 31 22.94 19.73 -54.49
C SER A 31 22.43 21.16 -54.20
N THR A 32 23.01 22.04 -54.93
CA THR A 32 22.53 23.43 -55.14
C THR A 32 21.51 23.49 -56.25
N LEU A 33 20.60 24.49 -56.14
CA LEU A 33 19.71 25.14 -57.11
C LEU A 33 18.34 24.50 -57.35
N LEU A 34 17.30 25.15 -56.78
CA LEU A 34 16.29 25.81 -57.63
C LEU A 34 15.63 26.94 -56.82
N ALA A 35 15.79 28.13 -57.37
CA ALA A 35 15.21 29.35 -56.84
C ALA A 35 13.72 29.47 -57.21
N GLY A 36 12.94 30.13 -56.35
CA GLY A 36 11.77 30.85 -56.83
C GLY A 36 10.58 30.92 -55.90
N ILE A 37 10.36 32.14 -55.45
CA ILE A 37 9.15 32.78 -54.97
C ILE A 37 9.06 32.91 -53.40
N ALA A 38 9.57 34.05 -52.96
CA ALA A 38 9.28 34.61 -51.65
C ALA A 38 7.81 34.96 -51.49
N ARG A 39 7.20 34.51 -50.40
CA ARG A 39 6.19 35.26 -49.69
C ARG A 39 6.68 35.48 -48.27
N GLU A 40 7.02 36.73 -48.03
CA GLU A 40 7.27 37.25 -46.68
C GLU A 40 6.01 37.10 -45.84
N ASP A 41 6.06 36.17 -44.86
CA ASP A 41 5.35 36.30 -43.60
C ASP A 41 6.39 35.95 -42.53
N SER A 42 7.20 36.95 -42.25
CA SER A 42 8.18 36.93 -41.17
C SER A 42 7.50 37.06 -39.82
N PHE A 43 7.17 35.95 -39.21
CA PHE A 43 7.18 35.88 -37.74
C PHE A 43 8.54 35.32 -37.29
N ALA A 44 9.32 36.21 -36.76
CA ALA A 44 10.72 36.09 -36.44
C ALA A 44 11.07 34.80 -35.70
N GLN A 45 12.15 34.11 -36.11
CA GLN A 45 13.03 33.33 -35.25
C GLN A 45 13.20 34.13 -33.94
N GLY A 46 12.85 33.53 -32.81
CA GLY A 46 13.08 34.14 -31.50
C GLY A 46 14.56 34.52 -31.36
N PRO A 47 14.89 35.52 -30.59
CA PRO A 47 16.28 35.95 -30.39
C PRO A 47 17.13 34.73 -29.97
N VAL A 48 18.38 34.72 -30.38
CA VAL A 48 19.44 33.70 -30.22
C VAL A 48 19.64 33.27 -28.74
N ASP A 49 18.97 33.93 -27.77
CA ASP A 49 19.10 33.76 -26.32
C ASP A 49 17.83 33.28 -25.60
N ALA A 50 16.89 32.63 -26.28
CA ALA A 50 15.69 32.10 -25.61
C ALA A 50 16.05 30.90 -24.70
N VAL A 51 15.82 31.07 -23.39
CA VAL A 51 16.13 30.07 -22.35
C VAL A 51 14.86 29.31 -21.97
N ASN A 52 14.97 27.99 -21.77
CA ASN A 52 13.87 27.19 -21.22
C ASN A 52 13.70 27.50 -19.73
N ILE A 53 12.75 28.37 -19.40
CA ILE A 53 12.43 28.80 -18.03
C ILE A 53 11.52 27.81 -17.31
N ALA A 54 10.99 26.79 -17.99
CA ALA A 54 10.18 25.76 -17.32
C ALA A 54 10.96 25.03 -16.22
N ARG A 55 12.27 24.83 -16.39
CA ARG A 55 13.15 24.13 -15.43
C ARG A 55 13.10 24.71 -13.99
N VAL A 56 12.75 25.96 -13.84
CA VAL A 56 12.65 26.65 -12.53
C VAL A 56 11.22 27.10 -12.22
N ALA A 57 10.24 26.47 -12.85
CA ALA A 57 8.82 26.61 -12.52
C ALA A 57 8.36 25.48 -11.59
N ILE A 58 7.34 25.76 -10.78
CA ILE A 58 6.67 24.77 -9.95
C ILE A 58 5.49 24.19 -10.75
N PRO A 59 5.50 22.88 -11.08
CA PRO A 59 4.41 22.24 -11.81
C PRO A 59 3.25 21.88 -10.87
N THR A 60 2.02 22.03 -11.37
CA THR A 60 0.78 21.58 -10.73
C THR A 60 -0.18 20.98 -11.77
N SER A 61 -1.18 20.21 -11.34
CA SER A 61 -2.15 19.55 -12.21
C SER A 61 -3.54 19.52 -11.60
N SER A 62 -4.57 19.40 -12.44
CA SER A 62 -5.95 19.11 -12.02
C SER A 62 -6.16 17.65 -11.59
N ILE A 63 -5.24 16.76 -11.96
CA ILE A 63 -5.27 15.32 -11.67
C ILE A 63 -4.08 14.99 -10.78
N LEU A 64 -4.33 14.30 -9.68
CA LEU A 64 -3.27 13.80 -8.81
C LEU A 64 -2.96 12.35 -9.19
N SER A 65 -1.86 12.13 -9.90
CA SER A 65 -1.42 10.79 -10.26
C SER A 65 -0.70 10.12 -9.08
N SER A 66 -1.03 8.86 -8.84
CA SER A 66 -0.31 7.98 -7.91
C SER A 66 0.86 7.23 -8.55
N GLU A 67 1.01 7.32 -9.86
CA GLU A 67 2.00 6.57 -10.65
C GLU A 67 3.06 7.45 -11.28
N HIS A 68 2.76 8.74 -11.47
CA HIS A 68 3.60 9.65 -12.23
C HIS A 68 3.93 10.92 -11.43
N LYS A 69 5.20 11.24 -11.31
CA LYS A 69 5.65 12.47 -10.65
C LYS A 69 5.42 13.68 -11.51
N ILE A 70 4.76 14.69 -10.97
CA ILE A 70 4.50 15.94 -11.69
C ILE A 70 5.79 16.69 -12.06
N SER A 71 6.88 16.48 -11.32
CA SER A 71 8.20 17.05 -11.63
C SER A 71 8.83 16.53 -12.93
N SER A 72 8.28 15.46 -13.53
CA SER A 72 8.70 14.97 -14.85
C SER A 72 8.29 15.91 -15.98
N LEU A 73 7.31 16.79 -15.76
CA LEU A 73 6.85 17.73 -16.77
C LEU A 73 7.94 18.72 -17.24
N ASN A 74 8.91 19.04 -16.40
CA ASN A 74 9.87 20.11 -16.64
C ASN A 74 11.25 19.80 -16.04
N ASP A 75 11.64 18.53 -16.01
CA ASP A 75 12.93 18.09 -15.46
C ASP A 75 14.13 18.46 -16.35
N GLY A 76 13.86 18.85 -17.58
CA GLY A 76 14.85 19.31 -18.56
C GLY A 76 15.48 18.16 -19.35
N ILE A 77 14.99 16.95 -19.19
CA ILE A 77 15.48 15.78 -19.92
C ILE A 77 14.83 15.75 -21.31
N THR A 78 15.61 15.50 -22.33
CA THR A 78 15.11 15.33 -23.70
C THR A 78 14.84 13.85 -23.93
N PRO A 79 13.58 13.44 -24.15
CA PRO A 79 13.23 12.05 -24.44
C PRO A 79 13.88 11.55 -25.71
N SER A 80 14.20 10.24 -25.80
CA SER A 80 14.71 9.59 -27.00
C SER A 80 13.62 9.45 -28.08
N ASP A 81 12.40 9.13 -27.65
CA ASP A 81 11.19 8.96 -28.46
C ASP A 81 9.94 9.04 -27.53
N SER A 82 8.75 8.92 -28.12
CA SER A 82 7.49 8.97 -27.37
C SER A 82 7.21 7.75 -26.50
N PHE A 83 7.98 6.67 -26.66
CA PHE A 83 7.93 5.46 -25.84
C PHE A 83 8.96 5.46 -24.72
N ASP A 84 9.78 6.48 -24.58
CA ASP A 84 10.81 6.59 -23.56
C ASP A 84 10.20 6.46 -22.16
N ARG A 85 10.66 5.48 -21.41
CA ARG A 85 10.29 5.24 -20.01
C ARG A 85 11.51 5.23 -19.08
N SER A 86 12.67 5.59 -19.61
CA SER A 86 13.91 5.73 -18.84
C SER A 86 13.86 6.93 -17.88
N HIS A 87 12.97 7.89 -18.17
CA HIS A 87 12.66 9.06 -17.39
C HIS A 87 11.18 9.07 -17.02
N GLY A 88 10.80 9.89 -16.07
CA GLY A 88 9.40 10.02 -15.67
C GLY A 88 8.54 10.65 -16.77
N LEU A 89 7.25 10.43 -16.66
CA LEU A 89 6.21 11.12 -17.46
C LEU A 89 5.09 11.60 -16.55
N TYR A 90 4.16 12.38 -17.09
CA TYR A 90 2.92 12.73 -16.40
C TYR A 90 1.70 12.44 -17.27
N ALA A 91 0.80 11.58 -16.78
CA ALA A 91 -0.41 11.20 -17.50
C ALA A 91 -1.63 12.01 -17.03
N LEU A 92 -2.46 12.38 -17.99
CA LEU A 92 -3.68 13.16 -17.81
C LEU A 92 -4.89 12.31 -18.19
N TYR A 93 -5.77 12.07 -17.21
CA TYR A 93 -7.01 11.30 -17.34
C TYR A 93 -8.22 12.24 -17.23
N MET A 94 -9.34 11.88 -17.86
CA MET A 94 -10.61 12.50 -17.54
C MET A 94 -11.09 12.01 -16.16
N LYS A 95 -11.47 12.93 -15.28
CA LYS A 95 -12.13 12.53 -14.02
C LYS A 95 -13.44 11.81 -14.30
N ARG A 96 -13.70 10.73 -13.57
CA ARG A 96 -14.93 9.95 -13.70
C ARG A 96 -16.15 10.84 -13.42
N GLY A 97 -17.11 10.85 -14.36
CA GLY A 97 -18.30 11.70 -14.24
C GLY A 97 -18.04 13.21 -14.33
N GLY A 98 -16.77 13.62 -14.49
CA GLY A 98 -16.39 15.01 -14.67
C GLY A 98 -16.48 15.44 -16.13
N SER A 99 -16.88 16.70 -16.35
CA SER A 99 -16.89 17.34 -17.67
C SER A 99 -15.71 18.29 -17.87
N GLU A 100 -14.91 18.53 -16.81
CA GLU A 100 -13.78 19.44 -16.86
C GLU A 100 -12.59 18.80 -17.56
N GLN A 101 -11.96 19.55 -18.44
CA GLN A 101 -10.76 19.10 -19.13
C GLN A 101 -9.59 19.05 -18.16
N PRO A 102 -8.78 17.95 -18.17
CA PRO A 102 -7.58 17.88 -17.36
C PRO A 102 -6.55 18.91 -17.84
N TRP A 103 -5.79 19.44 -16.89
CA TRP A 103 -4.76 20.42 -17.17
C TRP A 103 -3.49 20.18 -16.34
N VAL A 104 -2.36 20.67 -16.89
CA VAL A 104 -1.09 20.89 -16.17
C VAL A 104 -0.71 22.36 -16.22
N GLN A 105 0.01 22.83 -15.21
CA GLN A 105 0.35 24.24 -15.05
C GLN A 105 1.79 24.39 -14.54
N LEU A 106 2.47 25.40 -15.02
CA LEU A 106 3.76 25.85 -14.51
C LEU A 106 3.61 27.24 -13.88
N GLU A 107 4.22 27.44 -12.71
CA GLU A 107 4.17 28.70 -11.96
C GLU A 107 5.58 29.20 -11.63
N TRP A 108 5.84 30.47 -11.89
CA TRP A 108 7.09 31.16 -11.58
C TRP A 108 6.89 32.12 -10.42
N SER A 109 7.95 32.38 -9.66
CA SER A 109 7.94 33.30 -8.51
C SER A 109 7.67 34.79 -8.89
N GLN A 110 7.77 35.13 -10.17
CA GLN A 110 7.47 36.44 -10.75
C GLN A 110 7.00 36.30 -12.19
N ALA A 111 6.36 37.36 -12.71
CA ALA A 111 5.88 37.36 -14.09
C ALA A 111 7.05 37.39 -15.10
N VAL A 112 6.96 36.55 -16.09
CA VAL A 112 7.90 36.35 -17.20
C VAL A 112 7.20 36.62 -18.55
N SER A 113 7.96 37.04 -19.56
CA SER A 113 7.43 37.22 -20.91
C SER A 113 7.67 35.94 -21.72
N ILE A 114 6.62 35.42 -22.35
CA ILE A 114 6.62 34.11 -23.03
C ILE A 114 5.91 34.26 -24.38
N ASN A 115 6.44 33.63 -25.45
CA ASN A 115 5.79 33.56 -26.76
C ASN A 115 5.91 32.20 -27.44
N ARG A 116 6.53 31.20 -26.76
CA ARG A 116 6.76 29.86 -27.29
C ARG A 116 6.80 28.83 -26.18
N ILE A 117 6.17 27.69 -26.48
CA ILE A 117 6.26 26.46 -25.68
C ILE A 117 6.60 25.27 -26.59
N GLU A 118 7.06 24.17 -25.98
CA GLU A 118 7.25 22.90 -26.65
C GLU A 118 6.80 21.76 -25.72
N VAL A 119 6.02 20.81 -26.27
CA VAL A 119 5.53 19.65 -25.53
C VAL A 119 5.98 18.37 -26.21
N TYR A 120 6.56 17.44 -25.47
CA TYR A 120 6.88 16.09 -25.92
C TYR A 120 5.87 15.10 -25.37
N TRP A 121 5.05 14.50 -26.22
CA TRP A 121 3.97 13.61 -25.84
C TRP A 121 4.46 12.18 -25.65
N ALA A 122 3.92 11.49 -24.62
CA ALA A 122 4.12 10.07 -24.37
C ALA A 122 3.02 9.23 -25.03
N ILE A 123 3.40 8.10 -25.59
CA ILE A 123 2.46 7.08 -26.10
C ILE A 123 2.92 5.70 -25.65
N ASP A 124 2.01 4.73 -25.53
CA ASP A 124 2.36 3.35 -25.25
C ASP A 124 2.45 2.50 -26.51
N HIS A 125 3.37 1.55 -26.53
CA HIS A 125 3.37 0.52 -27.57
C HIS A 125 2.09 -0.30 -27.51
N PRO A 126 1.51 -0.68 -28.68
CA PRO A 126 0.50 -1.73 -28.71
C PRO A 126 1.11 -2.96 -28.00
N ARG A 127 0.53 -3.40 -26.90
CA ARG A 127 1.05 -4.55 -26.14
C ARG A 127 0.81 -5.83 -26.94
N PRO A 128 1.84 -6.52 -27.48
CA PRO A 128 1.67 -7.85 -28.06
C PRO A 128 1.25 -8.79 -26.94
N GLY A 129 0.08 -9.42 -27.06
CA GLY A 129 -0.42 -10.34 -26.04
C GLY A 129 -1.16 -9.66 -24.87
N ALA A 130 -1.58 -8.40 -25.02
CA ALA A 130 -2.58 -7.83 -24.13
C ALA A 130 -3.79 -8.76 -24.13
N ILE A 131 -4.11 -9.28 -22.96
CA ILE A 131 -5.27 -10.15 -22.75
C ILE A 131 -6.49 -9.34 -23.18
N PRO A 132 -7.32 -9.83 -24.14
CA PRO A 132 -8.53 -9.15 -24.50
C PRO A 132 -9.38 -8.93 -23.25
N GLY A 133 -9.63 -7.66 -22.88
CA GLY A 133 -10.33 -7.28 -21.65
C GLY A 133 -9.44 -6.82 -20.48
N SER A 134 -8.12 -6.91 -20.54
CA SER A 134 -7.25 -6.22 -19.58
C SER A 134 -7.17 -4.74 -19.95
N SER A 135 -7.93 -3.94 -19.27
CA SER A 135 -8.15 -2.53 -19.60
C SER A 135 -7.28 -1.55 -18.80
N TRP A 136 -5.97 -1.74 -18.80
CA TRP A 136 -5.10 -0.64 -18.43
C TRP A 136 -5.14 0.37 -19.59
N PRO A 137 -5.59 1.61 -19.36
CA PRO A 137 -5.65 2.60 -20.43
C PRO A 137 -4.24 2.86 -20.95
N SER A 138 -4.04 2.69 -22.26
CA SER A 138 -2.79 3.00 -22.92
C SER A 138 -2.68 4.50 -23.15
N LEU A 139 -1.48 5.06 -23.05
CA LEU A 139 -1.21 6.44 -23.37
C LEU A 139 -1.34 6.67 -24.87
N HIS A 140 -2.08 7.70 -25.24
CA HIS A 140 -2.29 8.14 -26.62
C HIS A 140 -1.96 9.62 -26.78
N LEU A 141 -1.69 10.05 -28.01
CA LEU A 141 -1.65 11.46 -28.33
C LEU A 141 -3.01 12.10 -27.96
N PRO A 142 -3.02 13.33 -27.42
CA PRO A 142 -4.27 14.02 -27.13
C PRO A 142 -5.09 14.26 -28.42
N GLN A 143 -6.42 14.34 -28.28
CA GLN A 143 -7.30 14.77 -29.37
C GLN A 143 -7.00 16.22 -29.76
N SER A 144 -6.76 17.08 -28.76
CA SER A 144 -6.37 18.47 -28.91
C SER A 144 -5.84 19.00 -27.58
N TYR A 145 -5.20 20.15 -27.60
CA TYR A 145 -4.82 20.89 -26.41
C TYR A 145 -4.89 22.39 -26.66
N ARG A 146 -4.95 23.20 -25.60
CA ARG A 146 -4.89 24.66 -25.67
C ARG A 146 -3.94 25.19 -24.61
N VAL A 147 -3.32 26.33 -24.94
CA VAL A 147 -2.36 27.02 -24.09
C VAL A 147 -3.06 28.21 -23.48
N LEU A 148 -3.04 28.33 -22.14
CA LEU A 148 -3.60 29.44 -21.39
C LEU A 148 -2.52 30.09 -20.52
N TYR A 149 -2.73 31.38 -20.21
CA TYR A 149 -1.89 32.11 -19.28
C TYR A 149 -2.74 32.85 -18.24
N TRP A 150 -2.18 33.08 -17.09
CA TRP A 150 -2.80 33.86 -16.02
C TRP A 150 -2.66 35.34 -16.30
N ASN A 151 -3.77 36.06 -16.47
CA ASN A 151 -3.80 37.51 -16.78
C ASN A 151 -3.80 38.40 -15.53
N GLY A 152 -3.75 37.79 -14.33
CA GLY A 152 -3.86 38.49 -13.04
C GLY A 152 -5.19 38.24 -12.32
N ALA A 153 -6.21 37.75 -13.04
CA ALA A 153 -7.53 37.41 -12.50
C ALA A 153 -7.99 35.99 -12.92
N ASP A 154 -7.80 35.64 -14.20
CA ASP A 154 -8.29 34.38 -14.78
C ASP A 154 -7.26 33.74 -15.73
N PHE A 155 -7.42 32.44 -16.02
CA PHE A 155 -6.72 31.79 -17.11
C PHE A 155 -7.42 32.07 -18.43
N VAL A 156 -6.71 32.71 -19.35
CA VAL A 156 -7.21 33.06 -20.69
C VAL A 156 -6.34 32.46 -21.79
N PRO A 157 -6.93 32.04 -22.92
CA PRO A 157 -6.17 31.51 -24.05
C PRO A 157 -5.15 32.52 -24.59
N VAL A 158 -3.97 32.01 -25.00
CA VAL A 158 -2.99 32.82 -25.74
C VAL A 158 -3.54 33.31 -27.07
N THR A 159 -3.04 34.44 -27.54
CA THR A 159 -3.55 35.08 -28.76
C THR A 159 -2.78 34.58 -30.00
N ARG A 160 -3.52 34.23 -31.06
CA ARG A 160 -2.97 33.74 -32.34
C ARG A 160 -2.00 32.58 -32.20
N PRO A 161 -2.42 31.48 -31.54
CA PRO A 161 -1.56 30.29 -31.42
C PRO A 161 -1.38 29.65 -32.81
N GLN A 162 -0.15 29.12 -33.02
CA GLN A 162 0.20 28.33 -34.18
C GLN A 162 0.96 27.08 -33.72
N GLY A 163 0.78 25.93 -34.41
CA GLY A 163 1.43 24.66 -34.04
C GLY A 163 0.76 24.00 -32.83
N LEU A 164 -0.57 23.83 -32.87
CA LEU A 164 -1.36 23.10 -31.88
C LEU A 164 -1.60 21.63 -32.23
N GLU A 165 -0.97 21.13 -33.29
CA GLU A 165 -1.01 19.72 -33.66
C GLU A 165 -0.18 18.90 -32.67
N ALA A 166 -0.67 17.68 -32.35
CA ALA A 166 0.06 16.73 -31.52
C ALA A 166 0.65 15.62 -32.41
N ALA A 167 1.97 15.48 -32.41
CA ALA A 167 2.70 14.43 -33.12
C ALA A 167 3.63 13.68 -32.16
N ALA A 168 3.85 12.39 -32.46
CA ALA A 168 4.79 11.55 -31.73
C ALA A 168 6.26 11.83 -32.17
N ASP A 169 7.20 11.49 -31.33
CA ASP A 169 8.66 11.49 -31.53
C ASP A 169 9.26 12.87 -31.87
N VAL A 170 8.56 13.94 -31.49
CA VAL A 170 9.02 15.32 -31.69
C VAL A 170 8.59 16.24 -30.58
N PHE A 171 9.33 17.33 -30.36
CA PHE A 171 8.84 18.48 -29.59
C PHE A 171 7.80 19.24 -30.44
N ASN A 172 6.56 19.24 -29.97
CA ASN A 172 5.45 19.97 -30.60
C ASN A 172 5.53 21.43 -30.17
N ALA A 173 6.02 22.30 -31.04
CA ALA A 173 6.20 23.71 -30.77
C ALA A 173 4.93 24.51 -31.03
N THR A 174 4.48 25.28 -30.03
CA THR A 174 3.39 26.24 -30.17
C THR A 174 3.95 27.66 -29.98
N THR A 175 3.73 28.55 -30.94
CA THR A 175 4.07 29.97 -30.88
C THR A 175 2.83 30.83 -30.79
N PHE A 176 2.93 32.00 -30.16
CA PHE A 176 1.80 32.92 -29.94
C PHE A 176 2.29 34.36 -29.72
N GLU A 177 1.38 35.34 -29.73
CA GLU A 177 1.73 36.70 -29.33
C GLU A 177 2.31 36.77 -27.94
N PRO A 178 3.39 37.53 -27.69
CA PRO A 178 4.03 37.59 -26.36
C PRO A 178 3.07 37.96 -25.25
N VAL A 179 3.07 37.16 -24.19
CA VAL A 179 2.28 37.37 -22.97
C VAL A 179 3.20 37.54 -21.77
N LYS A 180 2.82 38.37 -20.81
CA LYS A 180 3.52 38.54 -19.51
C LYS A 180 2.70 37.91 -18.42
N THR A 181 3.21 36.82 -17.83
CA THR A 181 2.46 36.00 -16.84
C THR A 181 3.37 35.36 -15.82
N SER A 182 2.84 35.05 -14.62
CA SER A 182 3.47 34.19 -13.63
C SER A 182 3.03 32.74 -13.69
N LYS A 183 1.98 32.41 -14.51
CA LYS A 183 1.47 31.04 -14.61
C LYS A 183 1.06 30.73 -16.06
N MET A 184 1.43 29.55 -16.51
CA MET A 184 1.00 29.02 -17.80
C MET A 184 0.37 27.66 -17.63
N ARG A 185 -0.70 27.38 -18.40
CA ARG A 185 -1.49 26.15 -18.29
C ARG A 185 -1.67 25.51 -19.67
N LEU A 186 -1.55 24.20 -19.71
CA LEU A 186 -2.01 23.35 -20.82
C LEU A 186 -3.30 22.67 -20.38
N GLU A 187 -4.41 22.96 -21.05
CA GLU A 187 -5.62 22.16 -20.97
C GLU A 187 -5.59 21.14 -22.11
N VAL A 188 -5.79 19.87 -21.76
CA VAL A 188 -5.64 18.75 -22.67
C VAL A 188 -6.98 18.07 -22.85
N VAL A 189 -7.34 17.72 -24.08
CA VAL A 189 -8.51 16.89 -24.41
C VAL A 189 -7.98 15.50 -24.75
N PRO A 190 -8.03 14.53 -23.83
CA PRO A 190 -7.63 13.16 -24.11
C PRO A 190 -8.57 12.52 -25.15
N GLN A 191 -8.11 11.49 -25.85
CA GLN A 191 -8.98 10.66 -26.66
C GLN A 191 -9.97 9.91 -25.76
N LYS A 192 -11.19 9.64 -26.25
CA LYS A 192 -12.24 9.01 -25.45
C LYS A 192 -11.74 7.69 -24.84
N GLY A 193 -11.75 7.60 -23.50
CA GLY A 193 -11.35 6.42 -22.74
C GLY A 193 -9.84 6.16 -22.68
N GLN A 194 -9.00 7.11 -23.16
CA GLN A 194 -7.55 6.95 -23.18
C GLN A 194 -6.86 8.19 -22.58
N PRO A 195 -5.85 8.03 -21.70
CA PRO A 195 -5.10 9.15 -21.17
C PRO A 195 -4.12 9.74 -22.19
N ALA A 196 -3.75 11.00 -21.99
CA ALA A 196 -2.66 11.66 -22.69
C ALA A 196 -1.45 11.80 -21.76
N GLY A 197 -0.24 11.44 -22.23
CA GLY A 197 0.99 11.53 -21.46
C GLY A 197 1.89 12.66 -21.94
N ILE A 198 2.60 13.32 -21.01
CA ILE A 198 3.62 14.33 -21.29
C ILE A 198 4.95 13.84 -20.72
N LEU A 199 6.00 13.77 -21.56
CA LEU A 199 7.37 13.46 -21.16
C LEU A 199 8.16 14.70 -20.75
N GLU A 200 7.97 15.82 -21.49
CA GLU A 200 8.64 17.09 -21.17
C GLU A 200 7.83 18.27 -21.71
N TRP A 201 7.75 19.35 -20.92
CA TRP A 201 7.13 20.61 -21.31
C TRP A 201 8.10 21.78 -21.13
N LYS A 202 8.61 22.31 -22.25
CA LYS A 202 9.50 23.49 -22.28
C LYS A 202 8.74 24.77 -22.47
N VAL A 203 9.16 25.82 -21.82
CA VAL A 203 8.62 27.20 -21.96
C VAL A 203 9.79 28.16 -22.16
N TYR A 204 9.72 28.95 -23.22
CA TYR A 204 10.79 29.84 -23.61
C TYR A 204 10.45 31.30 -23.31
N ASN A 205 11.39 32.00 -22.65
CA ASN A 205 11.25 33.44 -22.43
C ASN A 205 11.30 34.21 -23.75
N PHE A 206 10.59 35.35 -23.78
CA PHE A 206 10.66 36.33 -24.84
C PHE A 206 11.44 37.58 -24.32
N GLY A 207 12.55 37.91 -24.99
CA GLY A 207 13.50 38.90 -24.50
C GLY A 207 14.44 38.36 -23.41
N ALA A 208 15.03 39.23 -22.60
CA ALA A 208 15.95 38.84 -21.54
C ALA A 208 15.21 37.99 -20.45
N ALA A 209 15.77 36.86 -20.09
CA ALA A 209 15.24 36.11 -18.96
C ALA A 209 15.44 36.84 -17.64
N PRO A 210 14.39 36.97 -16.80
CA PRO A 210 14.57 37.58 -15.49
C PRO A 210 15.42 36.68 -14.57
N PRO A 211 16.03 37.23 -13.52
CA PRO A 211 16.78 36.45 -12.54
C PRO A 211 15.81 35.61 -11.68
N LEU A 212 15.44 34.43 -12.18
CA LEU A 212 14.58 33.48 -11.47
C LEU A 212 15.40 32.71 -10.41
N PRO A 213 14.85 32.52 -9.20
CA PRO A 213 15.51 31.76 -8.15
C PRO A 213 15.56 30.25 -8.51
N PRO A 214 16.52 29.49 -7.95
CA PRO A 214 16.54 28.05 -8.10
C PRO A 214 15.30 27.40 -7.47
N VAL A 215 14.89 26.27 -8.01
CA VAL A 215 13.93 25.34 -7.38
C VAL A 215 14.71 24.35 -6.54
N ILE A 216 14.30 24.18 -5.29
CA ILE A 216 14.96 23.32 -4.33
C ILE A 216 13.96 22.30 -3.80
N ASP A 217 14.36 21.03 -3.84
CA ASP A 217 13.68 19.95 -3.15
C ASP A 217 14.69 19.32 -2.17
N ALA A 218 14.42 19.41 -0.89
CA ALA A 218 15.20 18.77 0.17
C ALA A 218 14.76 17.31 0.43
N GLY A 219 13.75 16.83 -0.29
CA GLY A 219 13.13 15.54 -0.07
C GLY A 219 12.04 15.56 1.00
N VAL A 220 11.76 14.41 1.62
CA VAL A 220 10.64 14.20 2.54
C VAL A 220 11.08 14.12 3.99
N ASP A 221 10.17 14.49 4.92
CA ASP A 221 10.34 14.27 6.37
C ASP A 221 10.51 12.79 6.66
N ARG A 222 11.27 12.44 7.69
CA ARG A 222 11.60 11.06 8.03
C ARG A 222 11.93 10.84 9.49
N SER A 223 11.90 9.58 9.89
CA SER A 223 12.43 9.11 11.17
C SER A 223 13.77 8.40 10.96
N VAL A 224 14.67 8.48 11.92
CA VAL A 224 15.98 7.83 11.90
C VAL A 224 16.23 7.18 13.25
N VAL A 225 16.66 5.94 13.27
CA VAL A 225 17.09 5.28 14.51
C VAL A 225 18.44 5.85 14.92
N LEU A 226 18.62 6.13 16.20
CA LEU A 226 19.87 6.69 16.72
C LEU A 226 21.05 5.79 16.32
N HIS A 227 22.19 6.40 15.99
CA HIS A 227 23.39 5.79 15.41
C HIS A 227 23.26 5.31 13.94
N ALA A 228 22.06 5.33 13.33
CA ALA A 228 21.90 5.16 11.89
C ALA A 228 22.26 6.44 11.11
N GLN A 229 22.42 6.30 9.81
CA GLN A 229 22.50 7.41 8.86
C GLN A 229 21.19 7.52 8.08
N THR A 230 20.85 8.74 7.65
CA THR A 230 19.77 8.95 6.67
C THR A 230 20.33 9.38 5.33
N TYR A 231 19.66 8.96 4.26
CA TYR A 231 20.03 9.29 2.88
C TYR A 231 19.28 10.55 2.44
N LEU A 232 20.01 11.64 2.23
CA LEU A 232 19.50 12.91 1.76
C LEU A 232 19.58 12.96 0.24
N ALA A 233 18.44 12.95 -0.43
CA ALA A 233 18.33 12.99 -1.89
C ALA A 233 17.85 14.38 -2.36
N GLY A 234 18.53 15.44 -1.92
CA GLY A 234 18.19 16.80 -2.29
C GLY A 234 18.41 17.06 -3.78
N LYS A 235 17.56 17.89 -4.37
CA LYS A 235 17.67 18.35 -5.76
C LYS A 235 17.64 19.87 -5.80
N VAL A 236 18.57 20.46 -6.56
CA VAL A 236 18.59 21.89 -6.82
C VAL A 236 18.67 22.12 -8.32
N THR A 237 17.73 22.87 -8.85
CA THR A 237 17.65 23.19 -10.28
C THR A 237 17.83 24.69 -10.46
N TRP A 238 18.90 25.08 -11.11
CA TRP A 238 19.15 26.47 -11.52
C TRP A 238 18.71 26.69 -12.96
N LEU A 239 18.30 27.92 -13.27
CA LEU A 239 17.94 28.28 -14.64
C LEU A 239 19.15 28.12 -15.58
N ASN A 240 20.30 28.60 -15.15
CA ASN A 240 21.57 28.53 -15.89
C ASN A 240 22.66 27.96 -15.00
N ASP A 241 23.53 27.14 -15.56
CA ASP A 241 24.70 26.63 -14.89
C ASP A 241 25.75 27.76 -14.75
N SER A 242 26.27 27.92 -13.55
CA SER A 242 27.28 28.93 -13.21
C SER A 242 28.23 28.39 -12.15
N SER A 243 29.50 28.73 -12.23
CA SER A 243 30.48 28.41 -11.18
C SER A 243 30.21 29.10 -9.84
N LYS A 244 29.26 30.07 -9.80
CA LYS A 244 28.81 30.71 -8.59
C LYS A 244 27.64 29.96 -7.92
N ASN A 245 27.02 29.03 -8.60
CA ASN A 245 25.95 28.20 -8.04
C ASN A 245 26.52 27.26 -6.99
N SER A 246 25.92 27.24 -5.81
CA SER A 246 26.31 26.31 -4.74
C SER A 246 25.10 25.85 -3.96
N ALA A 247 25.18 24.61 -3.44
CA ALA A 247 24.19 24.05 -2.54
C ALA A 247 24.86 23.62 -1.24
N ARG A 248 24.13 23.67 -0.12
CA ARG A 248 24.66 23.23 1.16
C ARG A 248 23.57 22.79 2.12
N TRP A 249 23.79 21.66 2.77
CA TRP A 249 23.01 21.21 3.90
C TRP A 249 23.47 21.90 5.20
N LEU A 250 22.50 22.26 6.03
CA LEU A 250 22.69 22.88 7.33
C LEU A 250 21.76 22.26 8.36
N LYS A 251 22.21 22.15 9.60
CA LYS A 251 21.31 21.92 10.73
C LYS A 251 20.69 23.25 11.14
N ALA A 252 19.36 23.39 10.97
CA ALA A 252 18.63 24.58 11.41
C ALA A 252 18.26 24.50 12.90
N SER A 253 17.83 23.32 13.38
CA SER A 253 17.52 23.12 14.80
C SER A 253 17.68 21.63 15.19
N GLY A 254 17.63 21.34 16.49
CA GLY A 254 17.67 19.97 17.04
C GLY A 254 18.63 19.85 18.24
N PRO A 255 18.48 18.79 19.08
CA PRO A 255 19.19 18.72 20.36
C PRO A 255 20.68 18.42 20.23
N GLY A 256 21.10 17.55 19.29
CA GLY A 256 22.48 17.09 19.13
C GLY A 256 23.21 17.71 17.95
N THR A 257 24.36 17.15 17.58
CA THR A 257 25.08 17.47 16.33
C THR A 257 24.55 16.67 15.16
N VAL A 258 24.73 17.20 13.96
CA VAL A 258 24.48 16.52 12.70
C VAL A 258 25.78 16.44 11.91
N ASN A 259 26.17 15.25 11.53
CA ASN A 259 27.36 14.99 10.74
C ASN A 259 26.94 14.61 9.32
N PHE A 260 27.25 15.47 8.36
CA PHE A 260 27.03 15.21 6.93
C PHE A 260 28.31 14.58 6.36
N ASP A 261 28.17 13.56 5.48
CA ASP A 261 29.33 13.02 4.77
C ASP A 261 29.95 14.08 3.87
N ASP A 262 29.14 14.82 3.09
CA ASP A 262 29.52 16.04 2.40
C ASP A 262 28.34 17.03 2.39
N ALA A 263 28.41 18.05 3.22
CA ALA A 263 27.34 19.04 3.32
C ALA A 263 27.20 19.91 2.04
N THR A 264 28.17 19.90 1.11
CA THR A 264 28.15 20.70 -0.13
C THR A 264 27.47 19.97 -1.30
N GLN A 265 27.15 18.69 -1.13
CA GLN A 265 26.42 17.90 -2.12
C GLN A 265 24.94 17.84 -1.77
N PRO A 266 24.02 18.13 -2.72
CA PRO A 266 22.58 17.94 -2.49
C PRO A 266 22.24 16.48 -2.12
N VAL A 267 22.90 15.49 -2.73
CA VAL A 267 22.77 14.07 -2.40
C VAL A 267 23.93 13.70 -1.47
N THR A 268 23.59 13.35 -0.22
CA THR A 268 24.57 13.03 0.83
C THR A 268 23.93 12.17 1.91
N LYS A 269 24.66 11.86 2.98
CA LYS A 269 24.14 11.21 4.17
C LYS A 269 24.30 12.11 5.39
N ALA A 270 23.45 11.86 6.40
CA ALA A 270 23.55 12.55 7.67
C ALA A 270 23.35 11.58 8.85
N GLY A 271 24.22 11.71 9.87
CA GLY A 271 24.13 11.01 11.15
C GLY A 271 23.85 11.99 12.30
N PHE A 272 23.26 11.48 13.39
CA PHE A 272 22.77 12.27 14.52
C PHE A 272 23.38 11.78 15.84
N SER A 273 23.70 12.70 16.75
CA SER A 273 24.34 12.36 18.02
C SER A 273 23.39 12.19 19.20
N ALA A 274 22.11 12.54 19.06
CA ALA A 274 21.11 12.46 20.13
C ALA A 274 19.70 12.25 19.57
N PRO A 275 18.78 11.59 20.28
CA PRO A 275 17.38 11.50 19.89
C PRO A 275 16.67 12.85 19.99
N GLY A 276 15.57 13.02 19.25
CA GLY A 276 14.71 14.20 19.24
C GLY A 276 14.45 14.76 17.84
N ASP A 277 13.77 15.89 17.78
CA ASP A 277 13.34 16.51 16.53
C ASP A 277 14.41 17.47 15.99
N TYR A 278 14.78 17.25 14.73
CA TYR A 278 15.73 18.06 13.99
C TYR A 278 15.05 18.71 12.77
N VAL A 279 15.54 19.89 12.39
CA VAL A 279 15.23 20.49 11.09
C VAL A 279 16.54 20.62 10.32
N LEU A 280 16.59 20.02 9.14
CA LEU A 280 17.68 20.17 8.18
C LEU A 280 17.24 21.09 7.06
N THR A 281 18.16 21.94 6.59
CA THR A 281 17.93 22.90 5.52
C THR A 281 18.88 22.63 4.38
N LEU A 282 18.36 22.44 3.16
CA LEU A 282 19.12 22.52 1.93
C LEU A 282 19.03 23.96 1.42
N ALA A 283 20.14 24.69 1.46
CA ALA A 283 20.25 26.05 0.97
C ALA A 283 20.96 26.06 -0.40
N ALA A 284 20.50 26.88 -1.31
CA ALA A 284 21.14 27.10 -2.60
C ALA A 284 21.40 28.60 -2.80
N SER A 285 22.60 28.93 -3.24
CA SER A 285 23.05 30.28 -3.56
C SER A 285 23.21 30.47 -5.07
N GLY A 286 22.98 31.68 -5.56
CA GLY A 286 23.05 31.97 -6.97
C GLY A 286 22.58 33.40 -7.26
N SER A 287 21.72 33.60 -8.25
CA SER A 287 21.12 34.92 -8.56
C SER A 287 20.14 35.37 -7.49
N ASN A 288 19.48 34.46 -6.79
CA ASN A 288 18.59 34.64 -5.66
C ASN A 288 18.67 33.45 -4.72
N ASP A 289 19.06 33.65 -3.48
CA ASP A 289 19.21 32.61 -2.49
C ASP A 289 17.84 32.00 -2.11
N ARG A 290 17.78 30.70 -1.98
CA ARG A 290 16.59 29.92 -1.57
C ARG A 290 16.99 28.76 -0.65
N SER A 291 16.02 28.28 0.09
CA SER A 291 16.20 27.09 0.92
C SER A 291 14.90 26.30 1.04
N HIS A 292 15.05 24.98 1.27
CA HIS A 292 13.95 24.08 1.60
C HIS A 292 14.35 23.24 2.80
N THR A 293 13.39 22.92 3.68
CA THR A 293 13.66 22.21 4.94
C THR A 293 12.95 20.87 4.97
N ILE A 294 13.56 19.92 5.69
CA ILE A 294 12.91 18.67 6.09
C ILE A 294 12.99 18.50 7.60
N ALA A 295 11.97 17.86 8.18
CA ALA A 295 11.98 17.39 9.55
C ALA A 295 12.58 15.98 9.63
N VAL A 296 13.44 15.77 10.63
CA VAL A 296 14.00 14.45 10.94
C VAL A 296 13.75 14.15 12.41
N HIS A 297 12.97 13.09 12.66
CA HIS A 297 12.70 12.61 14.01
C HIS A 297 13.66 11.48 14.36
N VAL A 298 14.63 11.73 15.23
CA VAL A 298 15.60 10.72 15.69
C VAL A 298 15.04 9.99 16.89
N VAL A 299 14.83 8.67 16.75
CA VAL A 299 14.25 7.80 17.78
C VAL A 299 15.34 6.91 18.41
N GLU A 300 15.09 6.45 19.64
CA GLU A 300 15.92 5.44 20.29
C GLU A 300 15.94 4.13 19.50
N GLU A 301 16.98 3.33 19.72
CA GLU A 301 17.06 1.98 19.15
C GLU A 301 15.85 1.13 19.59
N PRO A 302 15.31 0.30 18.68
CA PRO A 302 14.24 -0.63 19.04
C PRO A 302 14.75 -1.71 20.01
N PRO A 303 13.83 -2.44 20.70
CA PRO A 303 14.20 -3.60 21.49
C PRO A 303 15.03 -4.60 20.67
N LYS A 304 16.02 -5.24 21.31
CA LYS A 304 16.87 -6.25 20.65
C LYS A 304 16.11 -7.52 20.34
N ASP A 305 15.20 -7.93 21.23
CA ASP A 305 14.38 -9.13 21.04
C ASP A 305 12.99 -8.71 20.53
N ARG A 306 12.51 -9.32 19.48
CA ARG A 306 11.12 -9.19 19.02
C ARG A 306 10.19 -10.01 19.92
N LEU A 307 8.90 -9.69 19.87
CA LEU A 307 7.87 -10.55 20.44
C LEU A 307 7.57 -11.74 19.51
N ASP A 308 7.06 -12.82 20.09
CA ASP A 308 6.70 -14.03 19.40
C ASP A 308 5.21 -14.09 19.07
N VAL A 309 4.89 -14.72 17.95
CA VAL A 309 3.52 -15.00 17.50
C VAL A 309 2.88 -16.06 18.40
N VAL A 310 1.61 -15.87 18.74
CA VAL A 310 0.79 -16.91 19.39
C VAL A 310 0.17 -17.80 18.32
N TYR A 311 0.59 -19.06 18.29
CA TYR A 311 0.00 -20.09 17.46
C TYR A 311 -0.99 -20.93 18.28
N THR A 312 -2.26 -20.86 17.93
CA THR A 312 -3.35 -21.55 18.66
C THR A 312 -4.05 -22.54 17.75
N ARG A 313 -4.08 -23.78 18.15
CA ARG A 313 -4.69 -24.87 17.37
C ARG A 313 -6.22 -24.85 17.40
N LYS A 314 -6.78 -24.48 18.56
CA LYS A 314 -8.22 -24.41 18.80
C LYS A 314 -8.51 -23.27 19.77
N TYR A 315 -9.58 -22.52 19.54
CA TYR A 315 -10.02 -21.46 20.44
C TYR A 315 -11.53 -21.27 20.35
N SER A 316 -12.14 -20.76 21.43
CA SER A 316 -13.54 -20.39 21.45
C SER A 316 -13.73 -18.87 21.52
N ILE A 317 -14.76 -18.39 20.86
CA ILE A 317 -15.21 -17.01 20.90
C ILE A 317 -16.41 -16.93 21.84
N ASP A 318 -16.35 -16.07 22.86
CA ASP A 318 -17.43 -15.78 23.82
C ASP A 318 -17.81 -14.29 23.72
N SER A 319 -18.23 -13.89 22.53
CA SER A 319 -18.59 -12.51 22.17
C SER A 319 -19.73 -12.53 21.16
N GLN A 320 -20.89 -11.96 21.52
CA GLN A 320 -22.02 -11.87 20.60
C GLN A 320 -21.61 -11.22 19.25
N PHE A 321 -20.80 -10.16 19.32
CA PHE A 321 -20.29 -9.45 18.14
C PHE A 321 -19.46 -10.37 17.24
N TRP A 322 -18.39 -10.96 17.80
CA TRP A 322 -17.45 -11.76 17.01
C TRP A 322 -18.00 -13.13 16.62
N ASN A 323 -18.89 -13.74 17.46
CA ASN A 323 -19.57 -14.99 17.09
C ASN A 323 -20.39 -14.82 15.81
N ALA A 324 -21.16 -13.72 15.71
CA ALA A 324 -21.95 -13.44 14.50
C ALA A 324 -21.06 -13.24 13.26
N ARG A 325 -19.93 -12.54 13.41
CA ARG A 325 -18.97 -12.29 12.31
C ARG A 325 -18.26 -13.59 11.90
N ALA A 326 -17.74 -14.35 12.86
CA ALA A 326 -17.10 -15.63 12.59
C ALA A 326 -18.08 -16.62 11.94
N LYS A 327 -19.33 -16.71 12.42
CA LYS A 327 -20.35 -17.57 11.83
C LYS A 327 -20.63 -17.21 10.38
N SER A 328 -20.82 -15.94 10.04
CA SER A 328 -21.09 -15.52 8.66
C SER A 328 -19.94 -15.87 7.71
N LEU A 329 -18.69 -15.73 8.17
CA LEU A 329 -17.51 -16.12 7.38
C LEU A 329 -17.41 -17.64 7.21
N ILE A 330 -17.61 -18.40 8.30
CA ILE A 330 -17.46 -19.88 8.30
C ILE A 330 -18.61 -20.55 7.53
N VAL A 331 -19.84 -20.09 7.70
CA VAL A 331 -21.03 -20.75 7.13
C VAL A 331 -21.32 -20.33 5.70
N ASN A 332 -21.04 -19.07 5.35
CA ASN A 332 -21.42 -18.53 4.05
C ASN A 332 -20.20 -18.16 3.19
N TRP A 333 -19.28 -17.29 3.68
CA TRP A 333 -18.25 -16.72 2.84
C TRP A 333 -17.18 -17.71 2.38
N ILE A 334 -16.61 -18.51 3.29
CA ILE A 334 -15.58 -19.49 2.92
C ILE A 334 -16.14 -20.60 2.03
N PRO A 335 -17.35 -21.18 2.30
CA PRO A 335 -17.99 -22.09 1.37
C PRO A 335 -18.26 -21.49 -0.02
N HIS A 336 -18.59 -20.18 -0.10
CA HIS A 336 -18.69 -19.49 -1.38
C HIS A 336 -17.34 -19.45 -2.10
N CYS A 337 -16.24 -19.11 -1.41
CA CYS A 337 -14.89 -19.12 -1.99
C CYS A 337 -14.50 -20.52 -2.52
N ILE A 338 -14.82 -21.57 -1.76
CA ILE A 338 -14.60 -22.96 -2.20
C ILE A 338 -15.37 -23.24 -3.49
N ALA A 339 -16.68 -22.94 -3.50
CA ALA A 339 -17.53 -23.17 -4.65
C ALA A 339 -17.02 -22.43 -5.91
N MET A 340 -16.58 -21.19 -5.76
CA MET A 340 -16.02 -20.41 -6.86
C MET A 340 -14.69 -20.98 -7.37
N CYS A 341 -13.81 -21.45 -6.49
CA CYS A 341 -12.56 -22.12 -6.88
C CYS A 341 -12.79 -23.50 -7.54
N GLU A 342 -13.93 -24.15 -7.34
CA GLU A 342 -14.30 -25.42 -7.97
C GLU A 342 -15.06 -25.23 -9.29
N ARG A 343 -15.56 -24.05 -9.59
CA ARG A 343 -16.27 -23.76 -10.84
C ARG A 343 -15.34 -23.78 -12.04
N THR A 344 -15.80 -24.40 -13.13
CA THR A 344 -15.08 -24.49 -14.42
C THR A 344 -15.76 -23.69 -15.53
N ASP A 345 -16.91 -23.08 -15.23
CA ASP A 345 -17.78 -22.36 -16.14
C ASP A 345 -17.72 -20.82 -15.98
N ILE A 346 -16.82 -20.33 -15.12
CA ILE A 346 -16.55 -18.90 -15.00
C ILE A 346 -15.98 -18.41 -16.34
N PRO A 347 -16.53 -17.35 -16.95
CA PRO A 347 -16.00 -16.81 -18.18
C PRO A 347 -14.52 -16.44 -18.07
N PRO A 348 -13.75 -16.55 -19.16
CA PRO A 348 -12.32 -16.20 -19.13
C PRO A 348 -12.07 -14.78 -18.64
N MET A 349 -11.07 -14.64 -17.76
CA MET A 349 -10.67 -13.36 -17.14
C MET A 349 -11.75 -12.70 -16.25
N ARG A 350 -12.69 -13.52 -15.72
CA ARG A 350 -13.72 -13.10 -14.78
C ARG A 350 -13.51 -13.69 -13.37
N GLY A 351 -12.23 -13.88 -12.98
CA GLY A 351 -11.89 -14.56 -11.73
C GLY A 351 -11.93 -16.08 -11.83
N ASP A 352 -11.77 -16.61 -13.04
CA ASP A 352 -11.59 -18.01 -13.35
C ASP A 352 -10.18 -18.50 -12.95
N GLY A 353 -9.93 -19.81 -13.07
CA GLY A 353 -8.65 -20.44 -12.76
C GLY A 353 -8.54 -20.86 -11.29
N GLY A 354 -9.35 -21.82 -10.88
CA GLY A 354 -9.36 -22.41 -9.55
C GLY A 354 -8.56 -23.71 -9.43
N ILE A 355 -9.14 -24.69 -8.75
CA ILE A 355 -8.51 -26.00 -8.47
C ILE A 355 -8.27 -26.82 -9.75
N ASP A 356 -9.03 -26.57 -10.82
CA ASP A 356 -8.86 -27.21 -12.13
C ASP A 356 -7.47 -26.93 -12.73
N ASN A 357 -6.87 -25.78 -12.52
CA ASN A 357 -5.50 -25.50 -12.94
C ASN A 357 -4.48 -26.44 -12.28
N PHE A 358 -4.68 -26.80 -11.01
CA PHE A 358 -3.83 -27.76 -10.30
C PHE A 358 -4.05 -29.21 -10.80
N ILE A 359 -5.29 -29.56 -11.12
CA ILE A 359 -5.59 -30.87 -11.72
C ILE A 359 -4.85 -31.04 -13.06
N GLU A 360 -4.95 -30.03 -13.92
CA GLU A 360 -4.28 -30.06 -15.22
C GLU A 360 -2.74 -30.03 -15.08
N ALA A 361 -2.20 -29.25 -14.15
CA ALA A 361 -0.76 -29.23 -13.86
C ALA A 361 -0.26 -30.58 -13.32
N GLY A 362 -1.05 -31.26 -12.48
CA GLY A 362 -0.75 -32.60 -12.03
C GLY A 362 -0.70 -33.65 -13.17
N LYS A 363 -1.61 -33.53 -14.15
CA LYS A 363 -1.56 -34.34 -15.39
C LYS A 363 -0.28 -34.06 -16.19
N ALA A 364 0.05 -32.78 -16.39
CA ALA A 364 1.26 -32.38 -17.09
C ALA A 364 2.53 -32.96 -16.44
N ASN A 365 2.64 -32.90 -15.11
CA ASN A 365 3.75 -33.50 -14.38
C ASN A 365 3.90 -35.02 -14.56
N ARG A 366 2.80 -35.72 -14.82
CA ARG A 366 2.78 -37.17 -15.12
C ARG A 366 2.93 -37.47 -16.59
N GLY A 367 3.06 -36.48 -17.48
CA GLY A 367 3.13 -36.64 -18.93
C GLY A 367 1.80 -37.04 -19.57
N GLU A 368 0.67 -36.82 -18.92
CA GLU A 368 -0.67 -37.09 -19.42
C GLU A 368 -1.20 -35.93 -20.28
N PRO A 369 -2.15 -36.15 -21.19
CA PRO A 369 -2.84 -35.07 -21.89
C PRO A 369 -3.50 -34.10 -20.88
N HIS A 370 -3.28 -32.82 -21.06
CA HIS A 370 -3.76 -31.79 -20.15
C HIS A 370 -4.28 -30.54 -20.87
N GLY A 371 -5.13 -29.77 -20.20
CA GLY A 371 -5.63 -28.47 -20.64
C GLY A 371 -4.59 -27.36 -20.50
N LYS A 372 -5.02 -26.15 -20.88
CA LYS A 372 -4.26 -24.90 -20.68
C LYS A 372 -4.59 -24.28 -19.31
N HIS A 373 -3.70 -23.44 -18.82
CA HIS A 373 -3.97 -22.59 -17.67
C HIS A 373 -5.14 -21.64 -17.98
N LYS A 374 -6.02 -21.43 -16.98
CA LYS A 374 -7.16 -20.52 -17.02
C LYS A 374 -6.95 -19.35 -16.06
N GLY A 375 -7.54 -18.21 -16.37
CA GLY A 375 -7.50 -17.02 -15.52
C GLY A 375 -6.16 -16.32 -15.54
N TYR A 376 -5.96 -15.44 -14.56
CA TYR A 376 -4.70 -14.73 -14.38
C TYR A 376 -3.55 -15.69 -14.11
N VAL A 377 -2.36 -15.35 -14.57
CA VAL A 377 -1.13 -16.13 -14.36
C VAL A 377 -0.86 -16.44 -12.88
N PHE A 378 -1.35 -15.60 -11.97
CA PHE A 378 -1.25 -15.73 -10.52
C PHE A 378 -2.52 -16.27 -9.85
N SER A 379 -3.45 -16.87 -10.60
CA SER A 379 -4.73 -17.37 -10.08
C SER A 379 -4.62 -18.41 -8.96
N ASN A 380 -3.49 -19.11 -8.87
CA ASN A 380 -3.24 -20.05 -7.77
C ASN A 380 -3.33 -19.38 -6.37
N ALA A 381 -3.09 -18.07 -6.28
CA ALA A 381 -3.06 -17.34 -5.01
C ALA A 381 -4.40 -17.47 -4.24
N TRP A 382 -5.54 -17.30 -4.90
CA TRP A 382 -6.84 -17.38 -4.21
C TRP A 382 -7.22 -18.82 -3.80
N VAL A 383 -6.69 -19.84 -4.48
CA VAL A 383 -6.81 -21.22 -4.01
C VAL A 383 -6.03 -21.41 -2.70
N HIS A 384 -4.78 -20.92 -2.63
CA HIS A 384 -3.95 -21.01 -1.43
C HIS A 384 -4.53 -20.18 -0.27
N GLN A 385 -5.03 -18.98 -0.52
CA GLN A 385 -5.73 -18.17 0.47
C GLN A 385 -7.01 -18.85 0.98
N THR A 386 -7.75 -19.55 0.12
CA THR A 386 -8.93 -20.32 0.51
C THR A 386 -8.56 -21.52 1.38
N VAL A 387 -7.46 -22.23 1.06
CA VAL A 387 -6.89 -23.30 1.91
C VAL A 387 -6.53 -22.75 3.29
N GLU A 388 -5.87 -21.60 3.36
CA GLU A 388 -5.51 -20.95 4.62
C GLU A 388 -6.78 -20.55 5.42
N SER A 389 -7.77 -19.96 4.75
CA SER A 389 -9.05 -19.58 5.38
C SER A 389 -9.79 -20.80 5.95
N MET A 390 -9.81 -21.94 5.24
CA MET A 390 -10.36 -23.20 5.76
C MET A 390 -9.62 -23.66 7.02
N CYS A 391 -8.28 -23.64 6.99
CA CYS A 391 -7.47 -24.04 8.14
C CYS A 391 -7.79 -23.19 9.37
N ILE A 392 -7.85 -21.87 9.22
CA ILE A 392 -8.13 -20.94 10.32
C ILE A 392 -9.57 -21.08 10.81
N ALA A 393 -10.55 -21.26 9.90
CA ALA A 393 -11.95 -21.50 10.26
C ALA A 393 -12.13 -22.81 11.07
N LEU A 394 -11.36 -23.84 10.77
CA LEU A 394 -11.36 -25.11 11.51
C LEU A 394 -10.74 -24.98 12.92
N MET A 395 -9.97 -23.93 13.21
CA MET A 395 -9.45 -23.64 14.55
C MET A 395 -10.50 -23.03 15.47
N VAL A 396 -11.59 -22.47 14.93
CA VAL A 396 -12.70 -21.92 15.72
C VAL A 396 -13.55 -23.06 16.28
N GLU A 397 -13.81 -23.08 17.58
CA GLU A 397 -14.72 -24.04 18.18
C GLU A 397 -16.17 -23.74 17.80
N ALA A 398 -16.89 -24.73 17.28
CA ALA A 398 -18.28 -24.58 16.85
C ALA A 398 -19.26 -24.40 18.01
N GLN A 399 -18.88 -24.73 19.23
CA GLN A 399 -19.65 -24.58 20.47
C GLN A 399 -21.09 -25.17 20.38
N GLY A 400 -21.25 -26.23 19.57
CA GLY A 400 -22.55 -26.88 19.37
C GLY A 400 -23.46 -26.25 18.32
N ASP A 401 -23.02 -25.19 17.59
CA ASP A 401 -23.76 -24.63 16.47
C ASP A 401 -23.75 -25.60 15.27
N PRO A 402 -24.91 -26.16 14.85
CA PRO A 402 -24.94 -27.20 13.81
C PRO A 402 -24.55 -26.68 12.44
N GLU A 403 -24.75 -25.40 12.11
CA GLU A 403 -24.37 -24.82 10.82
C GLU A 403 -22.84 -24.67 10.73
N ILE A 404 -22.19 -24.25 11.83
CA ILE A 404 -20.73 -24.17 11.90
C ILE A 404 -20.12 -25.59 11.80
N VAL A 405 -20.69 -26.56 12.54
CA VAL A 405 -20.22 -27.96 12.48
C VAL A 405 -20.28 -28.51 11.07
N GLU A 406 -21.38 -28.29 10.36
CA GLU A 406 -21.56 -28.77 8.98
C GLU A 406 -20.62 -28.07 8.01
N ALA A 407 -20.47 -26.74 8.12
CA ALA A 407 -19.51 -25.98 7.29
C ALA A 407 -18.07 -26.43 7.52
N GLN A 408 -17.68 -26.65 8.77
CA GLN A 408 -16.34 -27.15 9.13
C GLN A 408 -16.11 -28.57 8.62
N ARG A 409 -17.12 -29.45 8.66
CA ARG A 409 -17.03 -30.79 8.05
C ARG A 409 -16.77 -30.72 6.55
N HIS A 410 -17.51 -29.85 5.85
CA HIS A 410 -17.31 -29.61 4.42
C HIS A 410 -15.89 -29.07 4.11
N MET A 411 -15.39 -28.11 4.91
CA MET A 411 -14.03 -27.59 4.77
C MET A 411 -12.97 -28.66 4.97
N GLN A 412 -13.15 -29.53 5.97
CA GLN A 412 -12.23 -30.64 6.22
C GLN A 412 -12.20 -31.63 5.05
N GLU A 413 -13.36 -32.02 4.50
CA GLU A 413 -13.48 -32.89 3.32
C GLU A 413 -12.85 -32.21 2.09
N THR A 414 -13.00 -30.90 1.94
CA THR A 414 -12.38 -30.12 0.86
C THR A 414 -10.87 -30.09 0.98
N LEU A 415 -10.30 -29.87 2.15
CA LEU A 415 -8.85 -29.95 2.38
C LEU A 415 -8.30 -31.32 2.04
N GLU A 416 -8.99 -32.43 2.43
CA GLU A 416 -8.57 -33.78 2.09
C GLU A 416 -8.58 -34.04 0.59
N ARG A 417 -9.48 -33.40 -0.18
CA ARG A 417 -9.51 -33.49 -1.65
C ARG A 417 -8.46 -32.59 -2.31
N TRP A 418 -8.30 -31.34 -1.83
CA TRP A 418 -7.47 -30.33 -2.51
C TRP A 418 -5.98 -30.51 -2.25
N ILE A 419 -5.57 -30.91 -1.04
CA ILE A 419 -4.15 -31.06 -0.69
C ILE A 419 -3.43 -32.01 -1.65
N PRO A 420 -3.93 -33.23 -1.94
CA PRO A 420 -3.29 -34.12 -2.92
C PRO A 420 -3.23 -33.53 -4.34
N ILE A 421 -4.28 -32.79 -4.75
CA ILE A 421 -4.34 -32.15 -6.07
C ILE A 421 -3.26 -31.05 -6.18
N ILE A 422 -3.16 -30.20 -5.16
CA ILE A 422 -2.15 -29.10 -5.12
C ILE A 422 -0.74 -29.68 -5.14
N LEU A 423 -0.47 -30.70 -4.32
CA LEU A 423 0.84 -31.34 -4.26
C LEU A 423 1.20 -32.13 -5.53
N ALA A 424 0.21 -32.71 -6.24
CA ALA A 424 0.44 -33.35 -7.53
C ALA A 424 0.87 -32.35 -8.63
N ALA A 425 0.49 -31.08 -8.49
CA ALA A 425 0.93 -30.00 -9.36
C ALA A 425 2.35 -29.50 -9.04
N GLN A 426 2.89 -29.79 -7.83
CA GLN A 426 4.25 -29.39 -7.47
C GLN A 426 5.28 -30.16 -8.29
N MET A 427 6.20 -29.45 -8.93
CA MET A 427 7.27 -30.06 -9.71
C MET A 427 8.29 -30.81 -8.84
N PRO A 428 9.06 -31.76 -9.40
CA PRO A 428 10.05 -32.53 -8.64
C PRO A 428 11.11 -31.69 -7.90
N ASP A 429 11.46 -30.52 -8.45
CA ASP A 429 12.38 -29.55 -7.84
C ASP A 429 11.72 -28.67 -6.76
N GLY A 430 10.42 -28.80 -6.53
CA GLY A 430 9.66 -28.06 -5.55
C GLY A 430 8.92 -26.83 -6.07
N TYR A 431 9.12 -26.42 -7.32
CA TYR A 431 8.44 -25.28 -7.91
C TYR A 431 6.92 -25.52 -8.03
N LEU A 432 6.12 -24.50 -7.77
CA LEU A 432 4.66 -24.58 -7.83
C LEU A 432 4.04 -23.26 -8.32
N GLN A 433 3.72 -23.20 -9.61
CA GLN A 433 2.80 -22.23 -10.21
C GLN A 433 2.26 -22.82 -11.50
N THR A 434 0.96 -23.07 -11.56
CA THR A 434 0.35 -23.86 -12.64
C THR A 434 0.46 -23.17 -14.00
N ALA A 435 0.48 -21.83 -14.05
CA ALA A 435 0.67 -21.09 -15.29
C ALA A 435 2.00 -21.47 -16.00
N TYR A 436 3.11 -21.54 -15.25
CA TYR A 436 4.41 -21.96 -15.81
C TYR A 436 4.53 -23.44 -16.09
N ILE A 437 3.80 -24.27 -15.35
CA ILE A 437 3.77 -25.73 -15.55
C ILE A 437 2.99 -26.09 -16.81
N LEU A 438 1.85 -25.40 -17.05
CA LEU A 438 0.95 -25.61 -18.19
C LEU A 438 1.30 -24.75 -19.43
N ALA A 439 2.29 -23.88 -19.29
CA ALA A 439 2.53 -22.84 -20.29
C ALA A 439 3.14 -23.37 -21.58
N ASP A 440 2.75 -22.72 -22.67
CA ASP A 440 3.56 -22.65 -23.88
C ASP A 440 4.85 -21.88 -23.57
N ARG A 441 5.99 -22.53 -23.71
CA ARG A 441 7.32 -21.91 -23.48
C ARG A 441 7.61 -20.71 -24.40
N LYS A 442 6.78 -20.46 -25.41
CA LYS A 442 6.86 -19.22 -26.21
C LYS A 442 6.27 -18.03 -25.49
N THR A 443 5.26 -18.24 -24.63
CA THR A 443 4.60 -17.18 -23.85
C THR A 443 5.31 -16.92 -22.51
N TRP A 444 5.77 -18.01 -21.84
CA TRP A 444 6.44 -17.95 -20.54
C TRP A 444 7.77 -18.73 -20.60
N PRO A 445 8.80 -18.15 -21.23
CA PRO A 445 10.01 -18.91 -21.57
C PRO A 445 10.80 -19.36 -20.35
N GLU A 446 10.75 -18.61 -19.25
CA GLU A 446 11.65 -18.79 -18.13
C GLU A 446 10.98 -18.39 -16.78
N ARG A 447 11.21 -19.22 -15.75
CA ARG A 447 10.87 -18.87 -14.37
C ARG A 447 11.75 -17.73 -13.88
N TRP A 448 11.17 -16.88 -13.02
CA TRP A 448 11.88 -15.75 -12.43
C TRP A 448 12.54 -14.86 -13.48
N SER A 449 11.83 -14.61 -14.59
CA SER A 449 12.29 -13.67 -15.62
C SER A 449 12.17 -12.24 -15.13
N PRO A 450 13.22 -11.40 -15.26
CA PRO A 450 13.14 -9.97 -14.98
C PRO A 450 12.07 -9.24 -15.81
N ASP A 451 11.80 -9.72 -17.03
CA ASP A 451 10.81 -9.14 -17.95
C ASP A 451 9.35 -9.50 -17.60
N HIS A 452 9.17 -10.50 -16.71
CA HIS A 452 7.86 -11.05 -16.34
C HIS A 452 7.59 -10.98 -14.82
N ARG A 453 8.14 -10.00 -14.11
CA ARG A 453 7.87 -9.80 -12.67
C ARG A 453 6.38 -9.65 -12.35
N GLY A 454 5.59 -9.10 -13.28
CA GLY A 454 4.14 -9.01 -13.18
C GLY A 454 3.37 -10.34 -13.20
N ASN A 455 4.07 -11.48 -13.39
CA ASN A 455 3.47 -12.82 -13.29
C ASN A 455 3.34 -13.30 -11.84
N HIS A 456 3.87 -12.56 -10.88
CA HIS A 456 3.65 -12.74 -9.44
C HIS A 456 3.98 -14.15 -8.92
N GLU A 457 5.16 -14.69 -9.34
CA GLU A 457 5.61 -16.01 -8.90
C GLU A 457 5.83 -16.06 -7.39
N GLY A 458 6.39 -14.99 -6.81
CA GLY A 458 6.60 -14.87 -5.36
C GLY A 458 5.31 -14.68 -4.58
N TYR A 459 4.35 -13.91 -5.13
CA TYR A 459 3.03 -13.72 -4.53
C TYR A 459 2.29 -15.07 -4.37
N VAL A 460 2.28 -15.89 -5.42
CA VAL A 460 1.68 -17.23 -5.36
C VAL A 460 2.41 -18.13 -4.38
N ALA A 461 3.74 -18.16 -4.43
CA ALA A 461 4.56 -18.98 -3.55
C ALA A 461 4.40 -18.60 -2.07
N GLY A 462 4.31 -17.31 -1.77
CA GLY A 462 4.11 -16.80 -0.41
C GLY A 462 2.80 -17.30 0.20
N TYR A 463 1.68 -17.20 -0.51
CA TYR A 463 0.39 -17.70 -0.01
C TYR A 463 0.37 -19.23 0.20
N PHE A 464 1.08 -20.00 -0.63
CA PHE A 464 1.22 -21.43 -0.37
C PHE A 464 1.95 -21.69 0.94
N ILE A 465 3.04 -20.97 1.21
CA ILE A 465 3.80 -21.06 2.47
C ILE A 465 2.93 -20.68 3.68
N GLU A 466 2.18 -19.58 3.59
CA GLU A 466 1.28 -19.13 4.66
C GLU A 466 0.21 -20.18 4.97
N SER A 467 -0.40 -20.78 3.93
CA SER A 467 -1.39 -21.85 4.08
C SER A 467 -0.79 -23.09 4.77
N ALA A 468 0.46 -23.43 4.48
CA ALA A 468 1.15 -24.56 5.08
C ALA A 468 1.42 -24.37 6.58
N ILE A 469 1.80 -23.17 7.00
CA ILE A 469 1.97 -22.83 8.43
C ILE A 469 0.67 -23.03 9.19
N ASN A 470 -0.45 -22.52 8.65
CA ASN A 470 -1.75 -22.64 9.29
C ASN A 470 -2.29 -24.08 9.27
N HIS A 471 -2.04 -24.86 8.24
CA HIS A 471 -2.37 -26.28 8.19
C HIS A 471 -1.57 -27.07 9.23
N TYR A 472 -0.26 -26.83 9.36
CA TYR A 472 0.56 -27.44 10.40
C TYR A 472 0.03 -27.10 11.79
N THR A 473 -0.29 -25.83 12.04
CA THR A 473 -0.84 -25.37 13.33
C THR A 473 -2.16 -26.04 13.65
N LEU A 474 -3.10 -26.12 12.70
CA LEU A 474 -4.40 -26.76 12.83
C LEU A 474 -4.23 -28.23 13.24
N THR A 475 -3.36 -28.96 12.56
CA THR A 475 -3.16 -30.41 12.78
C THR A 475 -2.23 -30.71 13.97
N GLY A 476 -1.61 -29.67 14.55
CA GLY A 476 -0.61 -29.83 15.61
C GLY A 476 0.59 -30.64 15.12
N GLY A 477 1.01 -30.45 13.88
CA GLY A 477 2.12 -31.17 13.26
C GLY A 477 1.86 -32.64 12.94
N LYS A 478 0.63 -33.11 13.01
CA LYS A 478 0.30 -34.52 12.69
C LYS A 478 0.19 -34.79 11.20
N ASP A 479 -0.20 -33.77 10.42
CA ASP A 479 -0.22 -33.81 8.97
C ASP A 479 0.81 -32.84 8.41
N LEU A 480 1.87 -33.38 7.83
CA LEU A 480 3.02 -32.64 7.31
C LEU A 480 2.93 -32.39 5.80
N ARG A 481 1.87 -32.83 5.11
CA ARG A 481 1.80 -32.79 3.65
C ARG A 481 2.09 -31.38 3.09
N LEU A 482 1.37 -30.36 3.52
CA LEU A 482 1.60 -28.97 3.06
C LEU A 482 2.91 -28.39 3.60
N TYR A 483 3.29 -28.72 4.83
CA TYR A 483 4.55 -28.27 5.43
C TYR A 483 5.77 -28.75 4.64
N GLU A 484 5.83 -30.03 4.30
CA GLU A 484 6.91 -30.59 3.47
C GLU A 484 6.86 -30.03 2.04
N GLY A 485 5.65 -29.80 1.48
CA GLY A 485 5.48 -29.12 0.19
C GLY A 485 6.05 -27.68 0.23
N ALA A 486 5.77 -26.92 1.28
CA ALA A 486 6.29 -25.55 1.46
C ALA A 486 7.80 -25.53 1.65
N LYS A 487 8.37 -26.51 2.39
CA LYS A 487 9.83 -26.67 2.50
C LYS A 487 10.48 -26.91 1.14
N LYS A 488 9.93 -27.83 0.34
CA LYS A 488 10.43 -28.09 -1.02
C LYS A 488 10.36 -26.86 -1.90
N LEU A 489 9.27 -26.09 -1.81
CA LEU A 489 9.13 -24.83 -2.55
C LEU A 489 10.20 -23.82 -2.10
N ALA A 490 10.35 -23.57 -0.80
CA ALA A 490 11.33 -22.64 -0.26
C ALA A 490 12.77 -23.07 -0.61
N ASP A 491 13.08 -24.37 -0.52
CA ASP A 491 14.38 -24.93 -0.94
C ASP A 491 14.65 -24.72 -2.45
N CYS A 492 13.63 -24.90 -3.29
CA CYS A 492 13.73 -24.61 -4.74
C CYS A 492 14.09 -23.14 -4.98
N TRP A 493 13.46 -22.22 -4.27
CA TRP A 493 13.76 -20.81 -4.37
C TRP A 493 15.17 -20.49 -3.87
N VAL A 494 15.58 -21.00 -2.70
CA VAL A 494 16.95 -20.87 -2.18
C VAL A 494 18.00 -21.44 -3.14
N ALA A 495 17.69 -22.55 -3.83
CA ALA A 495 18.59 -23.15 -4.80
C ALA A 495 18.84 -22.27 -6.04
N ASN A 496 17.86 -21.47 -6.46
CA ASN A 496 17.89 -20.75 -7.73
C ASN A 496 18.11 -19.23 -7.58
N ILE A 497 17.71 -18.63 -6.45
CA ILE A 497 17.77 -17.19 -6.21
C ILE A 497 18.68 -16.91 -5.02
N GLY A 498 19.50 -15.87 -5.10
CA GLY A 498 20.42 -15.50 -4.03
C GLY A 498 21.75 -14.95 -4.54
N PRO A 499 22.70 -14.63 -3.64
CA PRO A 499 24.03 -14.17 -4.01
C PRO A 499 24.75 -15.16 -4.94
N GLY A 500 25.26 -14.67 -6.07
CA GLY A 500 25.91 -15.51 -7.10
C GLY A 500 24.96 -16.41 -7.89
N LYS A 501 23.63 -16.24 -7.72
CA LYS A 501 22.56 -16.89 -8.46
C LYS A 501 21.74 -15.81 -9.17
N LYS A 502 20.49 -16.16 -9.59
CA LYS A 502 19.59 -15.22 -10.26
C LYS A 502 19.22 -14.03 -9.34
N PRO A 503 19.53 -12.77 -9.70
CA PRO A 503 19.04 -11.59 -8.99
C PRO A 503 17.61 -11.30 -9.46
N TRP A 504 16.65 -11.49 -8.57
CA TRP A 504 15.24 -11.34 -8.92
C TRP A 504 14.41 -10.85 -7.73
N PHE A 505 13.29 -10.21 -8.00
CA PHE A 505 12.23 -9.86 -7.07
C PHE A 505 10.90 -9.87 -7.79
N ASP A 506 9.79 -10.08 -7.06
CA ASP A 506 8.44 -10.08 -7.62
C ASP A 506 7.91 -8.67 -7.86
N GLY A 507 7.05 -8.48 -8.86
CA GLY A 507 6.28 -7.26 -9.03
C GLY A 507 5.27 -7.05 -7.89
N HIS A 508 4.75 -8.12 -7.27
CA HIS A 508 3.89 -8.06 -6.08
C HIS A 508 4.53 -8.79 -4.91
N GLN A 509 4.79 -8.08 -3.84
CA GLN A 509 5.40 -8.59 -2.62
C GLN A 509 4.42 -9.50 -1.86
N GLU A 510 4.88 -10.62 -1.37
CA GLU A 510 4.26 -11.55 -0.43
C GLU A 510 5.31 -12.55 0.06
N MET A 511 6.17 -13.02 -0.86
CA MET A 511 7.17 -14.06 -0.58
C MET A 511 8.11 -13.65 0.55
N GLU A 512 8.48 -12.38 0.62
CA GLU A 512 9.45 -11.86 1.60
C GLU A 512 8.94 -12.03 3.04
N GLN A 513 7.70 -11.63 3.31
CA GLN A 513 7.10 -11.78 4.64
C GLN A 513 6.78 -13.26 4.96
N ALA A 514 6.32 -14.03 3.99
CA ALA A 514 6.03 -15.44 4.14
C ALA A 514 7.30 -16.25 4.46
N LEU A 515 8.43 -15.97 3.79
CA LEU A 515 9.72 -16.62 4.04
C LEU A 515 10.25 -16.32 5.44
N VAL A 516 10.14 -15.08 5.94
CA VAL A 516 10.59 -14.78 7.31
C VAL A 516 9.72 -15.50 8.33
N ARG A 517 8.38 -15.45 8.17
CA ARG A 517 7.47 -16.19 9.04
C ARG A 517 7.75 -17.69 9.02
N PHE A 518 7.95 -18.26 7.83
CA PHE A 518 8.24 -19.69 7.65
C PHE A 518 9.61 -20.06 8.21
N GLY A 519 10.63 -19.23 8.00
CA GLY A 519 11.96 -19.46 8.54
C GLY A 519 11.97 -19.52 10.08
N ARG A 520 11.29 -18.57 10.74
CA ARG A 520 11.05 -18.59 12.19
C ARG A 520 10.33 -19.87 12.62
N PHE A 521 9.24 -20.19 11.91
CA PHE A 521 8.42 -21.36 12.20
C PHE A 521 9.21 -22.67 12.09
N VAL A 522 9.98 -22.85 11.03
CA VAL A 522 10.85 -24.02 10.82
C VAL A 522 11.92 -24.11 11.91
N ASN A 523 12.55 -23.00 12.29
CA ASN A 523 13.54 -22.97 13.36
C ASN A 523 12.92 -23.38 14.70
N ASP A 524 11.70 -22.92 15.00
CA ASP A 524 10.98 -23.26 16.24
C ASP A 524 10.57 -24.76 16.26
N GLN A 525 10.14 -25.34 15.13
CA GLN A 525 9.70 -26.71 15.07
C GLN A 525 10.86 -27.72 14.98
N GLU A 526 11.90 -27.41 14.23
CA GLU A 526 13.00 -28.35 13.94
C GLU A 526 14.24 -28.10 14.80
N GLY A 527 14.45 -26.91 15.34
CA GLY A 527 15.56 -26.53 16.20
C GLY A 527 16.95 -26.61 15.54
N ASN A 528 17.02 -26.61 14.21
CA ASN A 528 18.24 -26.88 13.45
C ASN A 528 18.73 -25.69 12.60
N HIS A 529 18.17 -24.50 12.81
CA HIS A 529 18.49 -23.28 12.06
C HIS A 529 18.32 -23.37 10.53
N ARG A 530 17.57 -24.35 10.03
CA ARG A 530 17.30 -24.51 8.61
C ARG A 530 16.54 -23.31 8.03
N GLY A 531 15.65 -22.72 8.81
CA GLY A 531 14.87 -21.55 8.44
C GLY A 531 15.70 -20.28 8.21
N ASP A 532 16.97 -20.22 8.68
CA ASP A 532 17.84 -19.07 8.48
C ASP A 532 18.10 -18.83 6.98
N ALA A 533 18.14 -19.90 6.16
CA ALA A 533 18.30 -19.79 4.72
C ALA A 533 17.08 -19.10 4.05
N TYR A 534 15.88 -19.32 4.59
CA TYR A 534 14.64 -18.70 4.11
C TYR A 534 14.59 -17.21 4.48
N ILE A 535 15.01 -16.88 5.71
CA ILE A 535 15.13 -15.48 6.16
C ILE A 535 16.17 -14.73 5.32
N ALA A 536 17.33 -15.36 5.05
CA ALA A 536 18.37 -14.78 4.20
C ALA A 536 17.89 -14.55 2.76
N LEU A 537 17.07 -15.47 2.21
CA LEU A 537 16.45 -15.29 0.90
C LEU A 537 15.47 -14.12 0.90
N ALA A 538 14.64 -13.98 1.94
CA ALA A 538 13.72 -12.84 2.07
C ALA A 538 14.48 -11.50 2.02
N LYS A 539 15.57 -11.38 2.78
CA LYS A 539 16.44 -10.20 2.73
C LYS A 539 17.01 -9.96 1.33
N PHE A 540 17.47 -11.01 0.67
CA PHE A 540 18.01 -10.90 -0.69
C PHE A 540 16.97 -10.41 -1.71
N LEU A 541 15.73 -10.89 -1.63
CA LEU A 541 14.63 -10.43 -2.48
C LEU A 541 14.35 -8.94 -2.27
N LEU A 542 14.32 -8.50 -1.01
CA LEU A 542 14.18 -7.08 -0.67
C LEU A 542 15.35 -6.25 -1.20
N ASP A 543 16.59 -6.65 -0.94
CA ASP A 543 17.80 -5.93 -1.37
C ASP A 543 17.94 -5.87 -2.91
N SER A 544 17.38 -6.85 -3.61
CA SER A 544 17.37 -6.89 -5.08
C SER A 544 16.35 -5.91 -5.69
N ARG A 545 15.40 -5.39 -4.90
CA ARG A 545 14.34 -4.49 -5.35
C ARG A 545 14.87 -3.07 -5.52
N ARG A 546 15.19 -2.72 -6.75
CA ARG A 546 15.70 -1.39 -7.13
C ARG A 546 15.70 -1.21 -8.65
N GLY A 547 15.78 0.05 -9.10
CA GLY A 547 15.92 0.40 -10.51
C GLY A 547 14.63 0.28 -11.34
N GLY A 548 13.47 0.19 -10.68
CA GLY A 548 12.16 0.17 -11.31
C GLY A 548 11.30 1.38 -10.95
N SER A 549 10.01 1.16 -10.67
CA SER A 549 9.00 2.20 -10.49
C SER A 549 8.57 2.39 -9.03
N GLU A 550 7.86 3.49 -8.76
CA GLU A 550 7.17 3.69 -7.48
C GLU A 550 6.00 2.71 -7.31
N TYR A 551 5.37 2.32 -8.42
CA TYR A 551 4.20 1.45 -8.40
C TYR A 551 4.44 0.12 -7.69
N ASP A 552 5.62 -0.50 -7.88
CA ASP A 552 6.04 -1.74 -7.22
C ASP A 552 7.10 -1.53 -6.13
N GLN A 553 7.29 -0.29 -5.67
CA GLN A 553 8.26 0.12 -4.64
C GLN A 553 9.72 -0.24 -4.99
N SER A 554 10.07 -0.35 -6.28
CA SER A 554 11.45 -0.62 -6.72
C SER A 554 12.23 0.62 -7.19
N HIS A 555 11.66 1.81 -7.03
CA HIS A 555 12.27 3.10 -7.42
C HIS A 555 13.53 3.45 -6.63
N LEU A 556 13.63 3.00 -5.38
CA LEU A 556 14.77 3.20 -4.48
C LEU A 556 15.11 1.92 -3.72
N PRO A 557 16.35 1.74 -3.25
CA PRO A 557 16.67 0.68 -2.30
C PRO A 557 15.77 0.74 -1.06
N PRO A 558 15.37 -0.39 -0.45
CA PRO A 558 14.45 -0.42 0.68
C PRO A 558 14.82 0.52 1.84
N GLY A 559 16.08 0.48 2.30
CA GLY A 559 16.59 1.33 3.39
C GLY A 559 16.65 2.84 3.07
N GLN A 560 16.30 3.25 1.85
CA GLN A 560 16.29 4.66 1.42
C GLN A 560 14.88 5.17 1.11
N GLN A 561 13.85 4.38 1.36
CA GLN A 561 12.44 4.74 1.17
C GLN A 561 11.86 5.34 2.45
N TYR A 562 11.34 6.55 2.37
CA TYR A 562 10.79 7.27 3.53
C TYR A 562 9.39 7.82 3.28
N GLU A 563 8.83 7.64 2.08
CA GLU A 563 7.49 8.02 1.69
C GLU A 563 6.71 6.82 1.14
N ALA A 564 5.47 6.64 1.60
CA ALA A 564 4.58 5.61 1.09
C ALA A 564 4.07 6.01 -0.31
N VAL A 565 4.43 5.23 -1.33
CA VAL A 565 4.12 5.49 -2.74
C VAL A 565 3.71 4.21 -3.47
N GLY A 566 3.13 4.37 -4.64
CA GLY A 566 2.74 3.28 -5.53
C GLY A 566 1.56 2.48 -5.03
N HIS A 567 1.38 1.27 -5.55
CA HIS A 567 0.26 0.38 -5.25
C HIS A 567 0.19 0.03 -3.76
N ALA A 568 -0.95 0.31 -3.11
CA ALA A 568 -1.07 0.26 -1.66
C ALA A 568 -0.95 -1.16 -1.07
N VAL A 569 -1.46 -2.19 -1.77
CA VAL A 569 -1.32 -3.59 -1.32
C VAL A 569 0.14 -4.02 -1.38
N ARG A 570 0.79 -3.81 -2.52
CA ARG A 570 2.23 -4.12 -2.68
C ARG A 570 3.08 -3.44 -1.62
N ALA A 571 2.80 -2.15 -1.36
CA ALA A 571 3.49 -1.35 -0.36
C ALA A 571 3.39 -1.96 1.05
N THR A 572 2.18 -2.27 1.51
CA THR A 572 1.99 -2.81 2.87
C THR A 572 2.62 -4.20 3.04
N TYR A 573 2.62 -5.02 2.02
CA TYR A 573 3.29 -6.32 2.03
C TYR A 573 4.81 -6.17 2.02
N PHE A 574 5.31 -5.25 1.20
CA PHE A 574 6.72 -4.88 1.19
C PHE A 574 7.20 -4.35 2.55
N TYR A 575 6.45 -3.40 3.13
CA TYR A 575 6.77 -2.84 4.44
C TYR A 575 6.69 -3.88 5.56
N SER A 576 5.79 -4.86 5.44
CA SER A 576 5.72 -6.02 6.34
C SER A 576 6.99 -6.87 6.28
N GLY A 577 7.46 -7.19 5.08
CA GLY A 577 8.73 -7.90 4.87
C GLY A 577 9.93 -7.10 5.38
N MET A 578 9.95 -5.78 5.13
CA MET A 578 10.99 -4.89 5.64
C MET A 578 11.01 -4.85 7.18
N ALA A 579 9.83 -4.77 7.83
CA ALA A 579 9.72 -4.77 9.29
C ALA A 579 10.23 -6.08 9.90
N ASP A 580 9.91 -7.21 9.27
CA ASP A 580 10.42 -8.52 9.69
C ASP A 580 11.95 -8.60 9.57
N ILE A 581 12.52 -8.18 8.44
CA ILE A 581 13.99 -8.18 8.22
C ILE A 581 14.68 -7.19 9.14
N ALA A 582 14.10 -6.01 9.39
CA ALA A 582 14.62 -5.06 10.36
C ALA A 582 14.73 -5.67 11.78
N ALA A 583 13.72 -6.46 12.18
CA ALA A 583 13.71 -7.16 13.48
C ALA A 583 14.71 -8.32 13.55
N GLU A 584 14.94 -9.06 12.44
CA GLU A 584 15.87 -10.20 12.40
C GLU A 584 17.33 -9.77 12.30
N THR A 585 17.60 -8.69 11.57
CA THR A 585 18.99 -8.31 11.23
C THR A 585 19.49 -7.13 12.06
N HIS A 586 18.59 -6.40 12.72
CA HIS A 586 18.87 -5.11 13.38
C HIS A 586 19.54 -4.09 12.44
N ASP A 587 19.29 -4.21 11.12
CA ASP A 587 19.80 -3.28 10.12
C ASP A 587 19.18 -1.88 10.35
N PRO A 588 19.99 -0.87 10.73
CA PRO A 588 19.47 0.44 11.12
C PRO A 588 18.86 1.23 9.94
N ASP A 589 19.28 0.94 8.70
CA ASP A 589 18.67 1.57 7.51
C ASP A 589 17.26 1.03 7.29
N TYR A 590 17.05 -0.29 7.43
CA TYR A 590 15.72 -0.90 7.39
C TYR A 590 14.83 -0.41 8.53
N GLN A 591 15.38 -0.34 9.76
CA GLN A 591 14.63 0.17 10.92
C GLN A 591 14.17 1.62 10.71
N SER A 592 15.06 2.49 10.22
CA SER A 592 14.76 3.90 9.94
C SER A 592 13.72 4.05 8.82
N ALA A 593 13.87 3.29 7.72
CA ALA A 593 12.96 3.31 6.60
C ALA A 593 11.54 2.87 7.02
N VAL A 594 11.42 1.76 7.75
CA VAL A 594 10.14 1.21 8.19
C VAL A 594 9.37 2.18 9.09
N ILE A 595 10.04 2.84 10.03
CA ILE A 595 9.40 3.85 10.90
C ILE A 595 9.00 5.08 10.08
N SER A 596 9.83 5.52 9.14
CA SER A 596 9.53 6.65 8.26
C SER A 596 8.32 6.39 7.38
N LEU A 597 8.26 5.21 6.75
CA LEU A 597 7.13 4.78 5.90
C LEU A 597 5.84 4.70 6.72
N TRP A 598 5.91 4.17 7.94
CA TRP A 598 4.77 4.14 8.86
C TRP A 598 4.31 5.55 9.22
N ASP A 599 5.22 6.44 9.62
CA ASP A 599 4.88 7.82 10.01
C ASP A 599 4.26 8.59 8.84
N ASN A 600 4.85 8.48 7.65
CA ASN A 600 4.31 9.10 6.43
C ASN A 600 2.91 8.59 6.12
N MET A 601 2.73 7.26 6.09
CA MET A 601 1.45 6.64 5.77
C MET A 601 0.37 7.02 6.79
N VAL A 602 0.62 6.83 8.10
CA VAL A 602 -0.38 7.02 9.16
C VAL A 602 -0.73 8.49 9.38
N ASN A 603 0.24 9.41 9.19
CA ASN A 603 0.06 10.82 9.49
C ASN A 603 -0.17 11.70 8.27
N LYS A 604 -0.20 11.13 7.04
CA LYS A 604 -0.38 11.92 5.80
C LYS A 604 -1.28 11.23 4.76
N LYS A 605 -1.53 9.89 4.86
CA LYS A 605 -2.19 9.10 3.79
C LYS A 605 -3.18 8.04 4.31
N TYR A 606 -3.67 8.17 5.54
CA TYR A 606 -4.46 7.19 6.26
C TYR A 606 -5.91 7.65 6.44
N TYR A 607 -6.87 6.83 6.05
CA TYR A 607 -8.29 7.11 6.25
C TYR A 607 -8.75 6.80 7.67
N LEU A 608 -9.75 7.54 8.13
CA LEU A 608 -10.32 7.35 9.46
C LEU A 608 -10.84 5.90 9.68
N THR A 609 -11.31 5.23 8.63
CA THR A 609 -11.70 3.81 8.66
C THR A 609 -10.53 2.84 8.85
N GLY A 610 -9.30 3.31 8.76
CA GLY A 610 -8.13 2.44 8.66
C GLY A 610 -7.88 1.91 7.26
N GLY A 611 -8.54 2.47 6.24
CA GLY A 611 -8.25 2.22 4.83
C GLY A 611 -7.02 3.02 4.36
N ILE A 612 -6.43 2.59 3.26
CA ILE A 612 -5.33 3.25 2.56
C ILE A 612 -5.43 3.03 1.05
N GLY A 613 -4.69 3.84 0.27
CA GLY A 613 -4.77 3.78 -1.19
C GLY A 613 -5.76 4.82 -1.72
N SER A 614 -5.36 6.09 -1.61
CA SER A 614 -6.19 7.25 -1.97
C SER A 614 -6.06 7.66 -3.44
N GLY A 615 -5.44 6.81 -4.28
CA GLY A 615 -5.21 7.15 -5.68
C GLY A 615 -6.50 7.47 -6.43
N GLU A 616 -6.52 8.63 -7.09
CA GLU A 616 -7.68 9.05 -7.92
C GLU A 616 -7.73 8.29 -9.25
N THR A 617 -6.60 7.77 -9.70
CA THR A 617 -6.45 7.17 -11.03
C THR A 617 -5.98 5.72 -11.00
N SER A 618 -5.58 5.20 -9.82
CA SER A 618 -5.10 3.84 -9.64
C SER A 618 -5.28 3.35 -8.20
N GLU A 619 -4.91 2.12 -7.94
CA GLU A 619 -4.91 1.43 -6.64
C GLU A 619 -3.76 1.85 -5.70
N GLY A 620 -3.10 2.96 -5.99
CA GLY A 620 -1.92 3.45 -5.27
C GLY A 620 -2.22 4.53 -4.24
N PHE A 621 -1.14 4.98 -3.58
CA PHE A 621 -1.18 6.15 -2.72
C PHE A 621 -1.23 7.44 -3.55
N GLY A 622 -2.08 8.37 -3.15
CA GLY A 622 -2.01 9.75 -3.62
C GLY A 622 -0.91 10.57 -2.92
N PRO A 623 -0.77 11.85 -3.27
CA PRO A 623 0.08 12.79 -2.54
C PRO A 623 -0.31 12.92 -1.07
N ASN A 624 0.61 13.43 -0.24
CA ASN A 624 0.34 13.69 1.16
C ASN A 624 -0.91 14.57 1.34
N TYR A 625 -1.82 14.17 2.23
CA TYR A 625 -3.10 14.83 2.55
C TYR A 625 -4.14 14.80 1.42
N SER A 626 -3.89 14.07 0.33
CA SER A 626 -4.89 13.79 -0.69
C SER A 626 -5.68 12.55 -0.30
N LEU A 627 -6.85 12.75 0.29
CA LEU A 627 -7.73 11.70 0.81
C LEU A 627 -9.16 11.94 0.32
N PRO A 628 -9.44 11.76 -0.99
CA PRO A 628 -10.80 11.87 -1.53
C PRO A 628 -11.72 10.81 -0.90
N ASN A 629 -12.98 11.17 -0.67
CA ASN A 629 -13.93 10.30 0.03
C ASN A 629 -14.40 9.10 -0.79
N ASP A 630 -14.24 9.16 -2.12
CA ASP A 630 -14.56 8.13 -3.11
C ASP A 630 -13.30 7.38 -3.63
N ALA A 631 -12.26 7.34 -2.84
CA ALA A 631 -10.98 6.72 -3.19
C ALA A 631 -11.08 5.21 -3.41
N TYR A 632 -10.04 4.64 -4.01
CA TYR A 632 -9.96 3.20 -4.30
C TYR A 632 -10.03 2.35 -3.03
N CYS A 633 -9.15 2.56 -2.05
CA CYS A 633 -9.12 1.88 -0.75
C CYS A 633 -9.39 0.37 -0.84
N GLU A 634 -8.56 -0.35 -1.59
CA GLU A 634 -8.72 -1.79 -1.79
C GLU A 634 -8.77 -2.55 -0.46
N THR A 635 -9.67 -3.51 -0.33
CA THR A 635 -9.79 -4.34 0.87
C THR A 635 -8.50 -5.12 1.19
N CYS A 636 -7.74 -5.57 0.17
CA CYS A 636 -6.43 -6.20 0.38
C CYS A 636 -5.40 -5.25 1.01
N SER A 637 -5.46 -3.95 0.70
CA SER A 637 -4.53 -2.99 1.32
C SER A 637 -4.80 -2.85 2.83
N SER A 638 -6.05 -2.97 3.26
CA SER A 638 -6.42 -3.01 4.67
C SER A 638 -5.93 -4.30 5.36
N CYS A 639 -5.98 -5.46 4.69
CA CYS A 639 -5.37 -6.70 5.20
C CYS A 639 -3.86 -6.52 5.40
N GLY A 640 -3.16 -6.04 4.36
CA GLY A 640 -1.72 -5.79 4.41
C GLY A 640 -1.33 -4.76 5.48
N LEU A 641 -2.19 -3.76 5.71
CA LEU A 641 -1.98 -2.78 6.77
C LEU A 641 -2.06 -3.41 8.18
N VAL A 642 -2.99 -4.34 8.41
CA VAL A 642 -3.05 -5.11 9.67
C VAL A 642 -1.74 -5.89 9.85
N PHE A 643 -1.23 -6.55 8.80
CA PHE A 643 0.04 -7.29 8.85
C PHE A 643 1.20 -6.37 9.19
N PHE A 644 1.32 -5.24 8.51
CA PHE A 644 2.40 -4.27 8.75
C PHE A 644 2.37 -3.72 10.18
N GLN A 645 1.21 -3.28 10.67
CA GLN A 645 1.04 -2.82 12.05
C GLN A 645 1.38 -3.91 13.07
N TYR A 646 0.98 -5.14 12.81
CA TYR A 646 1.28 -6.28 13.66
C TYR A 646 2.79 -6.58 13.73
N LYS A 647 3.50 -6.55 12.59
CA LYS A 647 4.96 -6.74 12.54
C LYS A 647 5.70 -5.64 13.32
N LEU A 648 5.21 -4.40 13.24
CA LEU A 648 5.75 -3.30 14.04
C LEU A 648 5.47 -3.48 15.54
N ASN A 649 4.31 -4.00 15.93
CA ASN A 649 4.03 -4.33 17.32
C ASN A 649 5.00 -5.40 17.86
N LEU A 650 5.28 -6.45 17.04
CA LEU A 650 6.28 -7.47 17.39
C LEU A 650 7.69 -6.88 17.58
N ALA A 651 8.10 -5.94 16.71
CA ALA A 651 9.44 -5.37 16.70
C ALA A 651 9.66 -4.30 17.78
N TYR A 652 8.67 -3.42 18.01
CA TYR A 652 8.82 -2.22 18.84
C TYR A 652 8.13 -2.29 20.20
N HIS A 653 7.32 -3.31 20.47
CA HIS A 653 6.57 -3.53 21.73
C HIS A 653 5.71 -2.31 22.12
N ASP A 654 5.09 -1.65 21.13
CA ASP A 654 4.33 -0.41 21.34
C ASP A 654 2.85 -0.63 20.96
N ALA A 655 1.96 -0.25 21.89
CA ALA A 655 0.50 -0.42 21.74
C ALA A 655 -0.09 0.39 20.59
N LYS A 656 0.55 1.49 20.18
CA LYS A 656 0.04 2.34 19.09
C LYS A 656 -0.18 1.56 17.78
N TYR A 657 0.62 0.54 17.53
CA TYR A 657 0.44 -0.31 16.35
C TYR A 657 -0.81 -1.18 16.47
N ALA A 658 -1.08 -1.69 17.68
CA ALA A 658 -2.30 -2.45 17.97
C ALA A 658 -3.55 -1.57 17.91
N ASP A 659 -3.46 -0.30 18.30
CA ASP A 659 -4.55 0.66 18.16
C ASP A 659 -4.99 0.83 16.70
N LEU A 660 -4.02 0.89 15.77
CA LEU A 660 -4.30 1.09 14.36
C LEU A 660 -4.81 -0.18 13.66
N TYR A 661 -4.25 -1.37 13.96
CA TYR A 661 -4.84 -2.56 13.36
C TYR A 661 -6.22 -2.89 13.93
N GLU A 662 -6.51 -2.58 15.19
CA GLU A 662 -7.86 -2.64 15.74
C GLU A 662 -8.82 -1.73 14.94
N GLN A 663 -8.43 -0.48 14.71
CA GLN A 663 -9.23 0.48 13.93
C GLN A 663 -9.51 -0.05 12.52
N THR A 664 -8.51 -0.57 11.83
CA THR A 664 -8.63 -1.16 10.49
C THR A 664 -9.56 -2.37 10.51
N MET A 665 -9.40 -3.28 11.46
CA MET A 665 -10.23 -4.50 11.56
C MET A 665 -11.70 -4.18 11.83
N TYR A 666 -12.00 -3.30 12.80
CA TYR A 666 -13.38 -2.98 13.17
C TYR A 666 -14.11 -2.13 12.13
N ASN A 667 -13.41 -1.40 11.26
CA ASN A 667 -14.05 -0.47 10.32
C ASN A 667 -13.81 -0.88 8.87
N ALA A 668 -12.58 -0.81 8.34
CA ALA A 668 -12.31 -1.13 6.94
C ALA A 668 -12.56 -2.60 6.62
N LEU A 669 -12.01 -3.56 7.40
CA LEU A 669 -12.12 -4.98 7.07
C LEU A 669 -13.51 -5.55 7.34
N LEU A 670 -14.09 -5.33 8.54
CA LEU A 670 -15.44 -5.77 8.82
C LEU A 670 -16.47 -5.07 7.93
N GLY A 671 -16.26 -3.79 7.59
CA GLY A 671 -17.07 -3.07 6.60
C GLY A 671 -16.92 -3.57 5.17
N GLY A 672 -15.83 -4.29 4.87
CA GLY A 672 -15.56 -4.88 3.58
C GLY A 672 -16.39 -6.13 3.26
N VAL A 673 -17.04 -6.78 4.24
CA VAL A 673 -17.86 -7.97 4.05
C VAL A 673 -19.29 -7.72 4.57
N ALA A 674 -20.30 -8.22 3.84
CA ALA A 674 -21.70 -8.13 4.29
C ALA A 674 -21.91 -8.90 5.61
N LEU A 675 -22.91 -8.45 6.40
CA LEU A 675 -23.24 -9.09 7.68
C LEU A 675 -23.63 -10.56 7.51
N ASP A 676 -24.26 -10.89 6.39
CA ASP A 676 -24.66 -12.26 6.04
C ASP A 676 -23.53 -13.09 5.43
N GLY A 677 -22.35 -12.50 5.15
CA GLY A 677 -21.20 -13.18 4.55
C GLY A 677 -21.43 -13.64 3.10
N LYS A 678 -22.27 -12.97 2.30
CA LYS A 678 -22.57 -13.37 0.91
C LYS A 678 -22.04 -12.43 -0.15
N SER A 679 -21.50 -11.29 0.25
CA SER A 679 -20.91 -10.29 -0.65
C SER A 679 -19.84 -9.49 0.06
N TYR A 680 -18.99 -8.81 -0.71
CA TYR A 680 -17.89 -8.01 -0.19
C TYR A 680 -17.65 -6.76 -1.05
N CYS A 681 -16.89 -5.82 -0.51
CA CYS A 681 -16.38 -4.67 -1.25
C CYS A 681 -14.94 -4.96 -1.71
N TYR A 682 -14.68 -4.87 -3.01
CA TYR A 682 -13.31 -4.86 -3.52
C TYR A 682 -12.65 -3.51 -3.22
N THR A 683 -13.25 -2.42 -3.71
CA THR A 683 -12.95 -1.05 -3.30
C THR A 683 -13.83 -0.65 -2.12
N ASN A 684 -13.25 -0.01 -1.11
CA ASN A 684 -13.92 0.26 0.16
C ASN A 684 -13.74 1.72 0.61
N PRO A 685 -14.18 2.71 -0.22
CA PRO A 685 -14.12 4.13 0.12
C PRO A 685 -15.06 4.53 1.26
N LEU A 686 -14.99 5.78 1.67
CA LEU A 686 -15.91 6.33 2.67
C LEU A 686 -17.34 6.50 2.13
N VAL A 687 -17.48 6.79 0.82
CA VAL A 687 -18.76 6.99 0.12
C VAL A 687 -18.81 6.19 -1.18
N ASN A 688 -20.01 5.96 -1.71
CA ASN A 688 -20.25 5.39 -3.05
C ASN A 688 -19.55 4.05 -3.30
N THR A 689 -19.56 3.14 -2.32
CA THR A 689 -19.03 1.79 -2.50
C THR A 689 -20.13 0.82 -2.95
N GLU A 690 -19.73 -0.27 -3.57
CA GLU A 690 -20.60 -1.35 -4.04
C GLU A 690 -20.11 -2.69 -3.50
N ARG A 691 -21.03 -3.64 -3.35
CA ARG A 691 -20.71 -5.02 -2.96
C ARG A 691 -20.91 -5.95 -4.14
N ALA A 692 -20.00 -6.92 -4.27
CA ALA A 692 -20.07 -7.98 -5.26
C ALA A 692 -19.97 -9.36 -4.60
N GLN A 693 -20.44 -10.40 -5.29
CA GLN A 693 -20.23 -11.78 -4.83
C GLN A 693 -18.85 -12.31 -5.24
N TRP A 694 -18.34 -11.86 -6.38
CA TRP A 694 -17.03 -12.23 -6.92
C TRP A 694 -16.44 -11.07 -7.71
N HIS A 695 -15.15 -11.10 -8.03
CA HIS A 695 -14.48 -10.05 -8.78
C HIS A 695 -13.60 -10.65 -9.88
N VAL A 696 -13.31 -9.87 -10.92
CA VAL A 696 -12.41 -10.28 -12.02
C VAL A 696 -11.03 -10.69 -11.49
N CYS A 697 -10.53 -10.00 -10.48
CA CYS A 697 -9.33 -10.36 -9.72
C CYS A 697 -9.75 -10.65 -8.27
N PRO A 698 -10.04 -11.91 -7.88
CA PRO A 698 -10.58 -12.22 -6.56
C PRO A 698 -9.50 -12.32 -5.47
N CYS A 699 -8.50 -11.45 -5.50
CA CYS A 699 -7.39 -11.43 -4.54
C CYS A 699 -7.83 -11.12 -3.11
N CYS A 700 -8.93 -10.36 -2.92
CA CYS A 700 -9.41 -9.94 -1.60
C CYS A 700 -10.31 -10.97 -0.90
N VAL A 701 -10.96 -11.86 -1.65
CA VAL A 701 -12.06 -12.68 -1.12
C VAL A 701 -11.67 -13.58 0.06
N ALA A 702 -10.63 -14.37 -0.08
CA ALA A 702 -10.15 -15.23 0.99
C ALA A 702 -9.09 -14.52 1.86
N ASN A 703 -8.43 -13.48 1.34
CA ASN A 703 -7.54 -12.64 2.13
C ASN A 703 -8.27 -11.96 3.31
N LEU A 704 -9.50 -11.53 3.07
CA LEU A 704 -10.37 -10.94 4.10
C LEU A 704 -10.74 -11.96 5.19
N SER A 705 -11.19 -13.17 4.82
CA SER A 705 -11.60 -14.18 5.81
C SER A 705 -10.42 -14.72 6.64
N ARG A 706 -9.26 -14.99 6.01
CA ARG A 706 -8.06 -15.40 6.75
C ARG A 706 -7.61 -14.33 7.74
N THR A 707 -7.67 -13.04 7.37
CA THR A 707 -7.28 -11.95 8.25
C THR A 707 -8.24 -11.80 9.42
N LEU A 708 -9.55 -11.79 9.18
CA LEU A 708 -10.55 -11.58 10.23
C LEU A 708 -10.62 -12.73 11.24
N LEU A 709 -10.39 -13.97 10.84
CA LEU A 709 -10.47 -15.15 11.72
C LEU A 709 -9.16 -15.47 12.47
N MET A 710 -8.06 -14.77 12.22
CA MET A 710 -6.82 -14.93 13.01
C MET A 710 -6.87 -14.21 14.37
N ILE A 711 -8.00 -14.31 15.08
CA ILE A 711 -8.25 -13.62 16.36
C ILE A 711 -7.16 -13.87 17.40
N PRO A 712 -6.67 -15.11 17.63
CA PRO A 712 -5.59 -15.34 18.61
C PRO A 712 -4.32 -14.54 18.31
N THR A 713 -3.93 -14.51 17.04
CA THR A 713 -2.74 -13.78 16.56
C THR A 713 -2.85 -12.28 16.83
N TRP A 714 -4.00 -11.68 16.51
CA TRP A 714 -4.19 -10.24 16.74
C TRP A 714 -4.41 -9.88 18.20
N SER A 715 -4.95 -10.80 18.99
CA SER A 715 -5.26 -10.56 20.42
C SER A 715 -4.05 -10.68 21.31
N TYR A 716 -3.09 -11.53 20.97
CA TYR A 716 -1.95 -11.84 21.85
C TYR A 716 -0.64 -11.93 21.12
N VAL A 717 0.39 -11.36 21.74
CA VAL A 717 1.80 -11.62 21.43
C VAL A 717 2.55 -11.86 22.72
N LYS A 718 3.71 -12.51 22.68
CA LYS A 718 4.42 -12.91 23.88
C LYS A 718 5.94 -12.78 23.75
N SER A 719 6.61 -12.79 24.87
CA SER A 719 8.02 -13.07 24.99
C SER A 719 8.24 -14.28 25.90
N LYS A 720 9.48 -14.68 26.12
CA LYS A 720 9.81 -15.76 27.07
C LYS A 720 9.26 -15.53 28.49
N SER A 721 9.04 -14.28 28.90
CA SER A 721 8.64 -13.92 30.28
C SER A 721 7.45 -12.94 30.35
N SER A 722 6.77 -12.69 29.23
CA SER A 722 5.70 -11.71 29.20
C SER A 722 4.60 -12.08 28.21
N LEU A 723 3.37 -11.74 28.57
CA LEU A 723 2.18 -11.78 27.71
C LEU A 723 1.73 -10.35 27.40
N PHE A 724 1.41 -10.06 26.14
CA PHE A 724 0.80 -8.82 25.69
C PHE A 724 -0.63 -9.08 25.22
N VAL A 725 -1.58 -8.32 25.74
CA VAL A 725 -2.99 -8.37 25.36
C VAL A 725 -3.30 -7.15 24.49
N ASN A 726 -3.48 -7.36 23.20
CA ASN A 726 -3.62 -6.33 22.19
C ASN A 726 -5.07 -6.03 21.80
N MET A 727 -5.92 -7.06 21.62
CA MET A 727 -7.33 -6.88 21.30
C MET A 727 -8.23 -7.43 22.40
N PHE A 728 -9.39 -6.78 22.56
CA PHE A 728 -10.40 -7.20 23.52
C PHE A 728 -11.52 -7.95 22.80
N VAL A 729 -11.42 -9.27 22.82
CA VAL A 729 -12.39 -10.20 22.24
C VAL A 729 -12.75 -11.23 23.30
N GLY A 730 -14.04 -11.33 23.64
CA GLY A 730 -14.51 -12.41 24.53
C GLY A 730 -14.12 -13.75 23.92
N SER A 731 -13.27 -14.49 24.60
CA SER A 731 -12.63 -15.69 24.04
C SER A 731 -11.92 -16.51 25.12
N ARG A 732 -11.63 -17.77 24.78
CA ARG A 732 -10.72 -18.67 25.50
C ARG A 732 -9.63 -19.12 24.54
N ILE A 733 -8.37 -18.80 24.86
CA ILE A 733 -7.22 -19.00 23.98
C ILE A 733 -6.04 -19.55 24.78
N ASP A 734 -5.48 -20.67 24.34
CA ASP A 734 -4.19 -21.15 24.79
C ASP A 734 -3.10 -20.33 24.08
N VAL A 735 -2.33 -19.56 24.83
CA VAL A 735 -1.25 -18.72 24.31
C VAL A 735 0.11 -19.44 24.32
N GLY A 736 0.11 -20.70 24.70
CA GLY A 736 1.31 -21.53 24.82
C GLY A 736 2.18 -21.19 26.03
N GLU A 737 3.45 -21.53 25.96
CA GLU A 737 4.37 -21.41 27.10
C GLU A 737 4.83 -19.96 27.33
N ILE A 738 4.79 -19.53 28.62
CA ILE A 738 5.36 -18.27 29.12
C ILE A 738 6.09 -18.59 30.43
N ALA A 739 7.33 -18.17 30.57
CA ALA A 739 8.18 -18.42 31.73
C ALA A 739 8.25 -19.91 32.14
N GLY A 740 8.18 -20.82 31.17
CA GLY A 740 8.26 -22.27 31.39
C GLY A 740 6.96 -22.94 31.85
N THR A 741 5.80 -22.29 31.68
CA THR A 741 4.49 -22.89 31.98
C THR A 741 3.49 -22.59 30.86
N GLY A 742 2.65 -23.54 30.47
CA GLY A 742 1.52 -23.31 29.58
C GLY A 742 0.53 -22.33 30.19
N VAL A 743 -0.01 -21.41 29.37
CA VAL A 743 -0.94 -20.36 29.83
C VAL A 743 -2.16 -20.32 28.93
N GLU A 744 -3.34 -20.48 29.55
CA GLU A 744 -4.63 -20.18 28.91
C GLU A 744 -5.11 -18.80 29.34
N VAL A 745 -5.64 -18.03 28.41
CA VAL A 745 -6.25 -16.72 28.68
C VAL A 745 -7.73 -16.74 28.34
N ILE A 746 -8.57 -16.27 29.29
CA ILE A 746 -10.00 -16.11 29.07
C ILE A 746 -10.34 -14.63 29.19
N GLN A 747 -10.87 -14.07 28.11
CA GLN A 747 -11.46 -12.73 28.12
C GLN A 747 -12.98 -12.80 28.21
N LYS A 748 -13.57 -11.96 29.06
CA LYS A 748 -15.02 -11.70 29.11
C LYS A 748 -15.27 -10.22 28.93
N THR A 749 -15.97 -9.88 27.86
CA THR A 749 -16.25 -8.49 27.48
C THR A 749 -17.38 -8.40 26.46
N ASP A 750 -18.14 -7.31 26.50
CA ASP A 750 -19.06 -6.88 25.46
C ASP A 750 -18.43 -5.82 24.53
N TYR A 751 -17.09 -5.71 24.51
CA TYR A 751 -16.40 -4.82 23.58
C TYR A 751 -16.67 -5.27 22.14
N PRO A 752 -16.96 -4.35 21.19
CA PRO A 752 -16.77 -2.90 21.20
C PRO A 752 -17.97 -2.08 21.73
N TRP A 753 -19.01 -2.71 22.28
CA TRP A 753 -20.21 -2.03 22.76
C TRP A 753 -20.06 -1.42 24.15
N LYS A 754 -19.28 -2.06 25.02
CA LYS A 754 -18.98 -1.62 26.37
C LYS A 754 -17.49 -1.61 26.65
N GLY A 755 -17.08 -0.76 27.59
CA GLY A 755 -15.67 -0.62 27.97
C GLY A 755 -15.19 -1.60 29.04
N SER A 756 -16.06 -2.43 29.60
CA SER A 756 -15.70 -3.39 30.65
C SER A 756 -15.00 -4.62 30.06
N VAL A 757 -13.79 -4.91 30.50
CA VAL A 757 -13.00 -6.08 30.08
C VAL A 757 -12.49 -6.82 31.33
N ALA A 758 -12.64 -8.14 31.35
CA ALA A 758 -12.06 -9.02 32.34
C ALA A 758 -11.18 -10.07 31.68
N ILE A 759 -9.94 -10.17 32.13
CA ILE A 759 -8.90 -11.08 31.62
C ILE A 759 -8.54 -12.04 32.74
N THR A 760 -8.87 -13.32 32.59
CA THR A 760 -8.43 -14.37 33.51
C THR A 760 -7.19 -15.03 32.95
N VAL A 761 -6.17 -15.15 33.78
CA VAL A 761 -4.88 -15.76 33.43
C VAL A 761 -4.79 -17.11 34.14
N ASN A 762 -4.65 -18.19 33.36
CA ASN A 762 -4.64 -19.56 33.86
C ASN A 762 -3.32 -20.24 33.51
N PRO A 763 -2.23 -20.02 34.23
CA PRO A 763 -1.03 -20.83 34.10
C PRO A 763 -1.26 -22.25 34.66
N GLU A 764 -0.70 -23.27 33.98
CA GLU A 764 -0.73 -24.66 34.45
C GLU A 764 -0.07 -24.82 35.83
N ARG A 765 0.92 -23.99 36.13
CA ARG A 765 1.65 -23.92 37.40
C ARG A 765 1.81 -22.44 37.79
N ALA A 766 1.75 -22.18 39.11
CA ALA A 766 2.05 -20.84 39.61
C ALA A 766 3.42 -20.37 39.13
N GLN A 767 3.48 -19.22 38.46
CA GLN A 767 4.69 -18.71 37.82
C GLN A 767 4.72 -17.19 37.78
N THR A 768 5.94 -16.63 37.95
CA THR A 768 6.14 -15.18 37.86
C THR A 768 6.41 -14.77 36.41
N PHE A 769 5.57 -13.90 35.87
CA PHE A 769 5.75 -13.23 34.57
C PHE A 769 4.99 -11.90 34.52
N SER A 770 5.20 -11.12 33.46
CA SER A 770 4.53 -9.84 33.24
C SER A 770 3.37 -9.98 32.26
N VAL A 771 2.25 -9.34 32.57
CA VAL A 771 1.11 -9.18 31.65
C VAL A 771 1.00 -7.70 31.28
N PHE A 772 1.06 -7.42 30.00
CA PHE A 772 0.93 -6.11 29.39
C PHE A 772 -0.47 -6.00 28.77
N VAL A 773 -1.32 -5.13 29.29
CA VAL A 773 -2.70 -4.92 28.79
C VAL A 773 -2.75 -3.59 28.07
N ARG A 774 -3.13 -3.59 26.79
CA ARG A 774 -3.23 -2.37 26.00
C ARG A 774 -4.23 -1.39 26.60
N ILE A 775 -3.87 -0.12 26.64
CA ILE A 775 -4.77 1.00 26.89
C ILE A 775 -5.03 1.69 25.55
N PRO A 776 -6.22 1.52 24.93
CA PRO A 776 -6.49 2.05 23.61
C PRO A 776 -6.26 3.56 23.51
N ASN A 777 -5.42 3.96 22.55
CA ASN A 777 -5.25 5.34 22.12
C ASN A 777 -5.84 5.49 20.71
N ARG A 778 -7.03 6.08 20.61
CA ARG A 778 -7.77 6.22 19.36
C ARG A 778 -7.42 7.48 18.56
N THR A 779 -6.36 8.20 18.98
CA THR A 779 -5.84 9.41 18.35
C THR A 779 -4.39 9.22 17.85
N THR A 780 -4.03 8.00 17.48
CA THR A 780 -2.65 7.67 17.03
C THR A 780 -2.29 8.39 15.74
N SER A 781 -3.21 8.46 14.76
CA SER A 781 -3.03 9.28 13.57
C SER A 781 -3.23 10.76 13.88
N LYS A 782 -2.29 11.59 13.47
CA LYS A 782 -2.36 13.06 13.61
C LYS A 782 -3.30 13.74 12.60
N LEU A 783 -3.86 12.95 11.66
CA LEU A 783 -4.80 13.46 10.64
C LEU A 783 -6.19 13.76 11.21
N TYR A 784 -6.50 13.22 12.39
CA TYR A 784 -7.86 13.30 12.94
C TYR A 784 -7.86 13.77 14.39
N ARG A 785 -8.88 14.55 14.74
CA ARG A 785 -9.07 15.09 16.09
C ARG A 785 -10.45 14.75 16.60
N ASP A 786 -10.49 14.08 17.76
CA ASP A 786 -11.70 13.67 18.45
C ASP A 786 -12.20 14.74 19.41
N ASP A 787 -13.53 14.97 19.42
CA ASP A 787 -14.23 15.82 20.39
C ASP A 787 -15.50 15.11 20.94
N PRO A 788 -15.57 14.83 22.27
CA PRO A 788 -14.50 15.00 23.27
C PRO A 788 -13.34 14.02 23.07
N THR A 789 -12.15 14.33 23.56
CA THR A 789 -11.05 13.36 23.60
C THR A 789 -11.33 12.31 24.68
N VAL A 790 -11.37 11.03 24.28
CA VAL A 790 -11.66 9.89 25.16
C VAL A 790 -10.47 8.97 25.20
N SER A 791 -9.81 8.87 26.36
CA SER A 791 -8.57 8.08 26.51
C SER A 791 -8.38 7.59 27.93
N GLY A 792 -7.43 6.68 28.15
CA GLY A 792 -6.99 6.17 29.44
C GLY A 792 -7.87 5.07 30.03
N LEU A 793 -7.85 4.93 31.34
CA LEU A 793 -8.55 3.92 32.13
C LEU A 793 -9.46 4.61 33.17
N LYS A 794 -10.73 4.20 33.26
CA LYS A 794 -11.63 4.59 34.38
C LYS A 794 -11.33 3.77 35.61
N ARG A 795 -10.98 2.50 35.45
CA ARG A 795 -10.69 1.56 36.53
C ARG A 795 -9.74 0.48 36.05
N PHE A 796 -8.87 0.03 36.97
CA PHE A 796 -8.01 -1.13 36.76
C PHE A 796 -7.86 -1.89 38.08
N THR A 797 -8.12 -3.20 38.08
CA THR A 797 -8.05 -4.03 39.26
C THR A 797 -7.34 -5.36 38.97
N VAL A 798 -6.68 -5.92 39.98
CA VAL A 798 -6.13 -7.26 39.98
C VAL A 798 -6.75 -8.03 41.14
N ASN A 799 -7.44 -9.13 40.86
CA ASN A 799 -8.20 -9.93 41.84
C ASN A 799 -9.20 -9.10 42.66
N GLY A 800 -9.79 -8.09 42.06
CA GLY A 800 -10.75 -7.19 42.71
C GLY A 800 -10.15 -6.00 43.44
N GLU A 801 -8.86 -6.01 43.71
CA GLU A 801 -8.14 -4.89 44.35
C GLU A 801 -7.79 -3.83 43.31
N SER A 802 -8.03 -2.56 43.64
CA SER A 802 -7.70 -1.42 42.77
C SER A 802 -6.17 -1.26 42.71
N VAL A 803 -5.65 -1.18 41.48
CA VAL A 803 -4.21 -1.04 41.22
C VAL A 803 -4.00 0.15 40.29
N THR A 804 -2.96 0.95 40.55
CA THR A 804 -2.43 1.93 39.58
C THR A 804 -1.31 1.22 38.81
N PRO A 805 -1.55 0.81 37.54
CA PRO A 805 -0.54 0.09 36.79
C PRO A 805 0.58 1.02 36.33
N ASP A 806 1.79 0.48 36.17
CA ASP A 806 2.86 1.13 35.46
C ASP A 806 2.49 1.15 33.95
N ILE A 807 2.64 2.29 33.28
CA ILE A 807 2.30 2.45 31.88
C ILE A 807 3.58 2.50 31.04
N ARG A 808 3.75 1.52 30.16
CA ARG A 808 4.90 1.43 29.25
C ARG A 808 4.42 1.31 27.80
N LYS A 809 4.81 2.25 26.94
CA LYS A 809 4.46 2.24 25.50
C LYS A 809 2.98 1.91 25.24
N GLY A 810 2.07 2.51 26.03
CA GLY A 810 0.62 2.31 25.89
C GLY A 810 0.06 1.04 26.53
N TYR A 811 0.86 0.26 27.27
CA TYR A 811 0.41 -0.91 28.03
C TYR A 811 0.40 -0.65 29.53
N ALA A 812 -0.68 -1.08 30.20
CA ALA A 812 -0.72 -1.27 31.65
C ALA A 812 0.01 -2.56 32.00
N VAL A 813 1.04 -2.49 32.86
CA VAL A 813 1.94 -3.62 33.18
C VAL A 813 1.67 -4.14 34.56
N VAL A 814 1.48 -5.46 34.69
CA VAL A 814 1.32 -6.18 35.96
C VAL A 814 2.33 -7.31 36.00
N THR A 815 3.31 -7.24 36.91
CA THR A 815 4.29 -8.29 37.15
C THR A 815 4.03 -8.92 38.50
N ARG A 816 3.75 -10.22 38.54
CA ARG A 816 3.50 -10.98 39.78
C ARG A 816 3.66 -12.48 39.55
N GLU A 817 3.62 -13.26 40.65
CA GLU A 817 3.33 -14.69 40.59
C GLU A 817 1.85 -14.88 40.20
N TRP A 818 1.58 -15.42 38.98
CA TRP A 818 0.23 -15.73 38.51
C TRP A 818 -0.15 -17.16 38.92
N LYS A 819 -1.42 -17.32 39.31
CA LYS A 819 -2.08 -18.60 39.63
C LYS A 819 -3.32 -18.75 38.80
N ALA A 820 -3.72 -19.99 38.50
CA ALA A 820 -4.95 -20.24 37.78
C ALA A 820 -6.14 -19.53 38.43
N GLY A 821 -6.90 -18.78 37.62
CA GLY A 821 -8.03 -17.98 38.07
C GLY A 821 -7.70 -16.54 38.46
N ASP A 822 -6.43 -16.13 38.49
CA ASP A 822 -6.08 -14.72 38.70
C ASP A 822 -6.65 -13.84 37.59
N ARG A 823 -7.19 -12.68 37.98
CA ARG A 823 -7.99 -11.86 37.08
C ARG A 823 -7.54 -10.40 37.08
N ILE A 824 -7.33 -9.87 35.88
CA ILE A 824 -7.27 -8.42 35.62
C ILE A 824 -8.67 -7.98 35.18
N ALA A 825 -9.19 -6.86 35.70
CA ALA A 825 -10.38 -6.24 35.19
C ALA A 825 -10.15 -4.74 34.99
N LEU A 826 -10.58 -4.24 33.85
CA LEU A 826 -10.44 -2.83 33.46
C LEU A 826 -11.76 -2.27 32.92
N GLU A 827 -11.90 -0.97 33.08
CA GLU A 827 -13.00 -0.18 32.52
C GLU A 827 -12.42 0.90 31.59
N LEU A 828 -12.71 0.78 30.31
CA LEU A 828 -12.34 1.74 29.28
C LEU A 828 -13.40 2.83 29.16
N PRO A 829 -13.04 4.10 28.96
CA PRO A 829 -14.02 5.13 28.67
C PRO A 829 -14.63 4.91 27.28
N MET A 830 -15.96 5.04 27.19
CA MET A 830 -16.76 4.90 25.97
C MET A 830 -17.73 6.06 25.88
N GLU A 831 -17.59 6.91 24.88
CA GLU A 831 -18.44 8.09 24.65
C GLU A 831 -18.59 8.29 23.13
N ALA A 832 -19.72 8.85 22.70
CA ALA A 832 -19.89 9.27 21.31
C ALA A 832 -19.05 10.54 21.06
N GLN A 833 -18.37 10.56 19.95
CA GLN A 833 -17.40 11.61 19.58
C GLN A 833 -17.69 12.13 18.18
N ARG A 834 -17.41 13.40 17.97
CA ARG A 834 -17.24 13.99 16.64
C ARG A 834 -15.75 13.97 16.29
N VAL A 835 -15.45 13.71 15.02
CA VAL A 835 -14.09 13.66 14.53
C VAL A 835 -13.94 14.64 13.38
N THR A 836 -12.95 15.49 13.47
CA THR A 836 -12.60 16.45 12.41
C THR A 836 -11.24 16.08 11.81
N ALA A 837 -11.09 16.30 10.52
CA ALA A 837 -9.86 16.04 9.80
C ALA A 837 -8.89 17.24 9.85
N ASP A 838 -7.62 16.97 9.56
CA ASP A 838 -6.60 18.01 9.35
C ASP A 838 -7.04 18.94 8.20
N PRO A 839 -6.92 20.27 8.37
CA PRO A 839 -7.36 21.25 7.35
C PRO A 839 -6.67 21.10 5.97
N ARG A 840 -5.57 20.36 5.89
CA ARG A 840 -4.89 20.07 4.63
C ARG A 840 -5.62 19.01 3.79
N ILE A 841 -6.58 18.27 4.38
CA ILE A 841 -7.42 17.31 3.69
C ILE A 841 -8.62 18.05 3.10
N ASN A 842 -8.49 18.48 1.86
CA ASN A 842 -9.50 19.32 1.19
C ASN A 842 -10.88 18.65 1.08
N ALA A 843 -10.91 17.32 0.92
CA ALA A 843 -12.15 16.55 0.80
C ALA A 843 -13.03 16.62 2.06
N ASP A 844 -12.41 16.83 3.22
CA ASP A 844 -13.07 16.83 4.52
C ASP A 844 -13.25 18.23 5.12
N THR A 845 -13.08 19.28 4.31
CA THR A 845 -13.27 20.67 4.78
C THR A 845 -14.71 20.86 5.23
N ALA A 846 -14.90 21.32 6.47
CA ALA A 846 -16.19 21.56 7.10
C ALA A 846 -17.09 20.29 7.24
N THR A 847 -16.52 19.11 7.21
CA THR A 847 -17.21 17.85 7.50
C THR A 847 -16.87 17.32 8.89
N VAL A 848 -17.66 16.38 9.37
CA VAL A 848 -17.48 15.71 10.66
C VAL A 848 -17.88 14.25 10.53
N ALA A 849 -17.03 13.36 11.06
CA ALA A 849 -17.37 11.96 11.24
C ALA A 849 -17.87 11.68 12.67
N LEU A 850 -18.57 10.58 12.86
CA LEU A 850 -19.05 10.12 14.17
C LEU A 850 -18.34 8.84 14.59
N LYS A 851 -18.02 8.73 15.90
CA LYS A 851 -17.29 7.61 16.47
C LYS A 851 -17.81 7.24 17.85
N TYR A 852 -17.81 5.93 18.18
CA TYR A 852 -18.03 5.41 19.52
C TYR A 852 -17.12 4.22 19.79
N GLY A 853 -16.25 4.35 20.79
CA GLY A 853 -15.21 3.35 21.03
C GLY A 853 -14.29 3.19 19.79
N PRO A 854 -14.04 1.94 19.32
CA PRO A 854 -13.24 1.71 18.10
C PRO A 854 -14.05 1.85 16.80
N LEU A 855 -15.39 2.00 16.89
CA LEU A 855 -16.29 1.99 15.75
C LEU A 855 -16.51 3.39 15.20
N LEU A 856 -16.42 3.52 13.88
CA LEU A 856 -16.94 4.65 13.13
C LEU A 856 -18.40 4.43 12.74
N TYR A 857 -19.09 5.51 12.41
CA TYR A 857 -20.51 5.50 12.13
C TYR A 857 -20.81 6.16 10.79
N ASN A 858 -21.76 5.59 10.07
CA ASN A 858 -22.25 6.08 8.78
C ASN A 858 -23.69 6.54 8.90
N VAL A 859 -24.04 7.53 8.12
CA VAL A 859 -25.40 7.96 7.87
C VAL A 859 -25.85 7.39 6.53
N GLU A 860 -27.01 6.73 6.47
CA GLU A 860 -27.51 6.08 5.25
C GLU A 860 -28.80 6.74 4.73
N THR A 861 -29.00 6.64 3.41
CA THR A 861 -30.20 7.16 2.74
C THR A 861 -31.48 6.43 3.11
N GLU A 862 -31.38 5.22 3.67
CA GLU A 862 -32.47 4.44 4.25
C GLU A 862 -33.11 5.13 5.46
N ASP A 863 -32.33 5.92 6.20
CA ASP A 863 -32.80 6.66 7.37
C ASP A 863 -33.09 8.14 7.07
N HIS A 864 -32.44 8.69 6.00
CA HIS A 864 -32.46 10.12 5.70
C HIS A 864 -32.59 10.39 4.20
N GLN A 865 -33.58 11.22 3.78
CA GLN A 865 -33.75 11.59 2.37
C GLN A 865 -32.56 12.39 1.78
N ASP A 866 -31.89 13.16 2.65
CA ASP A 866 -30.73 13.95 2.27
C ASP A 866 -29.65 13.79 3.36
N ILE A 867 -28.50 13.22 2.97
CA ILE A 867 -27.35 12.99 3.85
C ILE A 867 -26.23 14.04 3.66
N ALA A 868 -26.37 14.95 2.68
CA ALA A 868 -25.41 16.02 2.44
C ALA A 868 -25.68 17.29 3.27
N ARG A 869 -26.46 17.15 4.38
CA ARG A 869 -26.83 18.24 5.27
C ARG A 869 -25.76 18.53 6.31
N LYS A 870 -25.75 19.74 6.83
CA LYS A 870 -24.90 20.13 7.94
C LYS A 870 -25.32 19.36 9.21
N ALA A 871 -24.37 18.67 9.86
CA ALA A 871 -24.57 18.11 11.19
C ALA A 871 -24.78 19.21 12.24
N GLY A 872 -25.68 19.01 13.18
CA GLY A 872 -25.92 19.93 14.29
C GLY A 872 -24.93 19.72 15.44
N ASP A 873 -24.89 20.68 16.35
CA ASP A 873 -23.97 20.66 17.51
C ASP A 873 -24.62 20.06 18.78
N ALA A 874 -25.87 19.57 18.72
CA ALA A 874 -26.56 18.94 19.84
C ALA A 874 -25.77 17.75 20.41
N PRO A 875 -25.85 17.48 21.72
CA PRO A 875 -25.17 16.35 22.33
C PRO A 875 -25.51 15.04 21.64
N LEU A 876 -24.51 14.20 21.38
CA LEU A 876 -24.67 12.87 20.82
C LEU A 876 -25.13 11.89 21.90
N GLN A 877 -26.03 10.98 21.55
CA GLN A 877 -26.53 9.92 22.41
C GLN A 877 -26.28 8.56 21.77
N VAL A 878 -25.98 7.54 22.54
CA VAL A 878 -25.86 6.16 22.07
C VAL A 878 -27.07 5.35 22.56
N GLU A 879 -27.62 4.50 21.68
CA GLU A 879 -28.78 3.66 21.98
C GLU A 879 -28.58 2.26 21.38
N TRP A 880 -28.84 1.23 22.14
CA TRP A 880 -28.83 -0.14 21.65
C TRP A 880 -30.13 -0.46 20.89
N LYS A 881 -29.99 -0.90 19.63
CA LYS A 881 -31.09 -1.29 18.75
C LYS A 881 -31.04 -2.80 18.46
N PRO A 882 -31.69 -3.65 19.26
CA PRO A 882 -31.61 -5.11 19.11
C PRO A 882 -32.19 -5.61 17.78
N GLU A 883 -33.19 -4.93 17.23
CA GLU A 883 -33.86 -5.33 15.99
C GLU A 883 -33.17 -4.82 14.71
N LEU A 884 -32.23 -3.89 14.85
CA LEU A 884 -31.54 -3.31 13.69
C LEU A 884 -30.26 -4.09 13.40
N LEU A 885 -30.15 -4.64 12.17
CA LEU A 885 -28.91 -5.28 11.66
C LEU A 885 -28.33 -6.37 12.59
N GLY A 886 -29.21 -7.12 13.29
CA GLY A 886 -28.79 -8.16 14.24
C GLY A 886 -28.34 -7.66 15.60
N GLY A 887 -28.64 -6.40 15.93
CA GLY A 887 -28.29 -5.72 17.17
C GLY A 887 -27.06 -4.83 17.01
N VAL A 888 -27.28 -3.53 17.06
CA VAL A 888 -26.22 -2.51 16.93
C VAL A 888 -26.42 -1.38 17.94
N MET A 889 -25.30 -0.79 18.37
CA MET A 889 -25.33 0.51 19.05
C MET A 889 -25.41 1.58 17.97
N VAL A 890 -26.42 2.46 18.01
CA VAL A 890 -26.56 3.60 17.11
C VAL A 890 -26.14 4.88 17.80
N ILE A 891 -25.71 5.88 17.01
CA ILE A 891 -25.55 7.25 17.49
C ILE A 891 -26.74 8.07 17.01
N LYS A 892 -27.38 8.76 17.97
CA LYS A 892 -28.43 9.76 17.72
C LYS A 892 -27.86 11.16 17.94
N GLY A 893 -28.25 12.08 17.07
CA GLY A 893 -27.93 13.49 17.15
C GLY A 893 -28.98 14.33 16.45
N GLN A 894 -28.63 15.51 16.05
CA GLN A 894 -29.48 16.39 15.26
C GLN A 894 -28.73 16.91 14.03
N TRP A 895 -29.45 17.11 12.96
CA TRP A 895 -29.00 17.93 11.85
C TRP A 895 -29.02 19.41 12.22
N GLY A 896 -28.38 20.26 11.43
CA GLY A 896 -28.35 21.72 11.66
C GLY A 896 -29.72 22.40 11.66
N ASP A 897 -30.75 21.77 11.09
CA ASP A 897 -32.16 22.21 11.11
C ASP A 897 -32.94 21.73 12.33
N GLY A 898 -32.29 20.96 13.22
CA GLY A 898 -32.89 20.40 14.44
C GLY A 898 -33.62 19.06 14.24
N SER A 899 -33.73 18.55 13.02
CA SER A 899 -34.28 17.22 12.74
C SER A 899 -33.35 16.10 13.25
N GLU A 900 -33.93 14.90 13.54
CA GLU A 900 -33.16 13.77 14.06
C GLU A 900 -32.08 13.27 13.07
N LEU A 901 -30.88 13.01 13.59
CA LEU A 901 -29.80 12.33 12.93
C LEU A 901 -29.64 10.95 13.55
N LEU A 902 -29.66 9.90 12.71
CA LEU A 902 -29.37 8.52 13.08
C LEU A 902 -28.14 8.04 12.32
N ALA A 903 -27.16 7.48 13.05
CA ALA A 903 -25.98 6.88 12.43
C ALA A 903 -25.78 5.44 12.93
N ILE A 904 -25.42 4.54 12.02
CA ILE A 904 -25.13 3.13 12.26
C ILE A 904 -23.63 2.85 12.16
N PRO A 905 -23.11 1.78 12.80
CA PRO A 905 -21.70 1.45 12.69
C PRO A 905 -21.26 1.20 11.24
N ASN A 906 -20.08 1.68 10.88
CA ASN A 906 -19.51 1.56 9.53
C ASN A 906 -19.42 0.11 9.04
N TYR A 907 -19.08 -0.86 9.91
CA TYR A 907 -19.03 -2.27 9.53
C TYR A 907 -20.40 -2.83 9.09
N ALA A 908 -21.50 -2.20 9.52
CA ALA A 908 -22.86 -2.64 9.21
C ALA A 908 -23.50 -1.91 8.03
N ARG A 909 -22.79 -0.96 7.42
CA ARG A 909 -23.29 -0.18 6.28
C ARG A 909 -23.69 -1.06 5.09
N MET A 910 -24.59 -0.59 4.25
CA MET A 910 -25.03 -1.24 3.00
C MET A 910 -25.61 -2.65 3.18
N ASN A 911 -26.13 -3.00 4.35
CA ASN A 911 -26.77 -4.30 4.57
C ASN A 911 -28.31 -4.22 4.55
N ARG A 912 -28.85 -3.04 4.20
CA ARG A 912 -30.31 -2.80 4.06
C ARG A 912 -30.73 -2.59 2.61
N VAL A 913 -29.77 -2.48 1.70
CA VAL A 913 -29.98 -2.45 0.24
C VAL A 913 -30.21 -3.87 -0.32
N GLY A 914 -30.76 -3.96 -1.53
CA GLY A 914 -31.03 -5.25 -2.19
C GLY A 914 -29.75 -6.09 -2.39
N PRO A 915 -29.91 -7.38 -2.75
CA PRO A 915 -28.77 -8.24 -3.00
C PRO A 915 -27.92 -7.67 -4.16
N PRO A 916 -26.58 -7.77 -4.05
CA PRO A 916 -25.67 -7.32 -5.12
C PRO A 916 -25.84 -8.22 -6.34
N GLU A 917 -25.50 -7.67 -7.52
CA GLU A 917 -25.40 -8.44 -8.74
C GLU A 917 -24.42 -9.62 -8.57
N PRO A 918 -24.70 -10.79 -9.13
CA PRO A 918 -23.82 -11.97 -9.01
C PRO A 918 -22.42 -11.74 -9.57
N TYR A 919 -22.33 -10.98 -10.64
CA TYR A 919 -21.11 -10.52 -11.29
C TYR A 919 -21.26 -9.04 -11.67
N PRO A 920 -20.16 -8.28 -11.75
CA PRO A 920 -20.19 -6.98 -12.40
C PRO A 920 -20.80 -7.11 -13.81
N SER A 921 -21.68 -6.20 -14.21
CA SER A 921 -22.20 -6.16 -15.59
C SER A 921 -21.07 -5.91 -16.59
N ASP A 922 -21.21 -6.35 -17.85
CA ASP A 922 -20.21 -6.10 -18.90
C ASP A 922 -19.94 -4.60 -19.11
N GLU A 923 -20.89 -3.73 -18.76
CA GLU A 923 -20.74 -2.27 -18.76
C GLU A 923 -19.88 -1.75 -17.61
N GLU A 924 -19.78 -2.48 -16.47
CA GLU A 924 -18.95 -2.12 -15.31
C GLU A 924 -17.47 -2.39 -15.53
N GLU A 925 -17.13 -3.20 -16.51
CA GLU A 925 -15.76 -3.50 -16.92
C GLU A 925 -15.22 -2.59 -18.03
N SER A 926 -16.01 -1.65 -18.50
CA SER A 926 -15.42 -0.61 -19.36
C SER A 926 -14.33 0.15 -18.57
N PRO A 927 -13.23 0.56 -19.21
CA PRO A 927 -12.13 1.27 -18.55
C PRO A 927 -12.56 2.50 -17.76
N SER A 928 -13.77 3.02 -18.03
CA SER A 928 -14.39 4.11 -17.29
C SER A 928 -14.96 3.71 -15.93
N ARG A 929 -15.10 2.38 -15.65
CA ARG A 929 -15.62 1.86 -14.36
C ARG A 929 -14.58 1.07 -13.56
N SER A 930 -13.61 0.42 -14.22
CA SER A 930 -12.52 -0.30 -13.56
C SER A 930 -11.39 0.62 -13.08
N SER A 931 -11.21 1.80 -13.69
CA SER A 931 -10.53 2.90 -13.04
C SER A 931 -11.53 3.47 -12.04
N GLY A 932 -11.42 3.09 -10.79
CA GLY A 932 -12.23 3.63 -9.72
C GLY A 932 -12.45 5.13 -9.86
N PRO A 933 -13.41 5.69 -9.14
CA PRO A 933 -13.64 7.11 -9.18
C PRO A 933 -12.38 7.89 -8.88
#